data_a056469113cdeb7f6269cb2dfeb175d0
#
_entry.id   a056469113cdeb7f6269cb2dfeb175d0
#
_cell.length_a   1.000
_cell.length_b   1.000
_cell.length_c   1.000
_cell.angle_alpha   90.00
_cell.angle_beta   90.00
_cell.angle_gamma   90.00
#
_symmetry.space_group_name_H-M   'P 1'
#
loop_
_entity.id
_entity.type
_entity.pdbx_description
1 polymer ?
#
loop_
_entity_poly.entity_id
_entity_poly.type
_entity_poly.pdbx_seq_one_letter_code
_entity_poly.pdbx_strand_id
1 'polypeptide(L)'
;MPQPRVLYWFRTDLRLHDSPALKAALDLKPEALYPIWCWDSHYVYRARCGVNRWQFLIDCMNDVSTSITKLNQKSKLFVLREPAVTLLPKLFKMWNITHLVFEKDTDAYAKERDADVMEHAKKAGVTVVVKSGRTLWDSDEVVKANGGKPTMSISQVISAGEKVGGIKKPVETPTSFPQPGDLKLDIEQHQPEAVPDINSKYRKSDDGFYGSGLAGPKGDFAVPTLEELGFKPATTPLKGGESVILSRLDDNIFADENYTGTFEKPKTSPAAFDPQSTCLTSPYLHFGALSCRYFYHRVLDVVERRKKAKKPISEPPTSLTGQLLFRDMYFAAQAALGRSFGQTYNNPRCRFVPWHLPSKVDVSTGIVTGEYEVDDEGKEKEFQRWSEGRTGFPWIDAIMRQLRQEGWIHHLARHSVACFLTRGGCYISWERGAEVFEELLIDHEAACNIGNWQWLSCTAFFSQFYRCYSPVVFGKKWDDNGDYIRKYVPELKDMPKKYIYEPHKAPISDQKKSGVQIKGDGSETEMDGFKLYPKPMFDFNEQREICIQGMKAAYSIGLYGNNSKVLDGTWKKLFEDDAEGPTEGDKGGPGGLDIWGDADAGKEGHTSQTTAKTNNREQNSNPSKSGATGTRYKREHSQGTLDNAVKKKSKG
;
A
#
# COMPACT_ATOMS: atom_id res chain seq x y z
N MET A 1 -17.56 -43.51 -7.41
CA MET A 1 -17.00 -42.34 -8.17
C MET A 1 -15.48 -42.42 -8.03
N PRO A 2 -14.71 -42.12 -9.06
CA PRO A 2 -13.25 -42.08 -8.93
C PRO A 2 -12.87 -41.06 -7.85
N GLN A 3 -11.79 -41.33 -7.10
CA GLN A 3 -11.33 -40.42 -6.06
C GLN A 3 -10.85 -39.10 -6.69
N PRO A 4 -11.03 -37.96 -6.01
CA PRO A 4 -10.66 -36.67 -6.53
C PRO A 4 -9.14 -36.55 -6.81
N ARG A 5 -8.80 -35.98 -7.96
CA ARG A 5 -7.44 -35.54 -8.30
C ARG A 5 -7.47 -34.01 -8.29
N VAL A 6 -6.83 -33.41 -7.29
CA VAL A 6 -6.98 -31.99 -6.97
C VAL A 6 -5.74 -31.21 -7.38
N LEU A 7 -5.93 -30.16 -8.15
CA LEU A 7 -4.90 -29.16 -8.42
C LEU A 7 -5.14 -27.98 -7.48
N TYR A 8 -4.19 -27.72 -6.58
CA TYR A 8 -4.19 -26.56 -5.71
C TYR A 8 -3.28 -25.49 -6.29
N TRP A 9 -3.86 -24.39 -6.70
CA TRP A 9 -3.13 -23.30 -7.33
C TRP A 9 -2.80 -22.22 -6.30
N PHE A 10 -1.57 -22.27 -5.77
CA PHE A 10 -1.02 -21.24 -4.88
C PHE A 10 -0.82 -19.92 -5.61
N ARG A 11 -1.09 -18.81 -4.90
CA ARG A 11 -0.88 -17.43 -5.36
C ARG A 11 -0.40 -16.57 -4.19
N THR A 12 -1.21 -15.60 -3.73
CA THR A 12 -0.94 -14.76 -2.56
C THR A 12 -1.44 -15.40 -1.26
N ASP A 13 -1.24 -16.70 -1.12
CA ASP A 13 -1.64 -17.54 0.01
C ASP A 13 -0.54 -18.55 0.38
N LEU A 14 0.74 -18.07 0.34
CA LEU A 14 1.94 -18.92 0.55
C LEU A 14 2.10 -19.33 2.02
N ARG A 15 1.14 -20.11 2.51
CA ARG A 15 1.06 -20.63 3.87
C ARG A 15 0.29 -21.95 3.96
N LEU A 16 0.50 -22.68 5.06
CA LEU A 16 -0.30 -23.85 5.43
C LEU A 16 -1.28 -23.54 6.58
N HIS A 17 -0.90 -22.65 7.52
CA HIS A 17 -1.80 -22.24 8.62
C HIS A 17 -2.97 -21.41 8.08
N ASP A 18 -4.14 -21.63 8.65
CA ASP A 18 -5.37 -20.88 8.33
C ASP A 18 -5.56 -20.63 6.82
N SER A 19 -5.46 -21.68 6.00
CA SER A 19 -5.76 -21.64 4.57
C SER A 19 -7.10 -22.31 4.28
N PRO A 20 -8.20 -21.55 4.12
CA PRO A 20 -9.52 -22.13 3.84
C PRO A 20 -9.60 -22.87 2.51
N ALA A 21 -8.82 -22.42 1.51
CA ALA A 21 -8.77 -23.07 0.22
C ALA A 21 -8.03 -24.41 0.32
N LEU A 22 -6.87 -24.43 0.99
CA LEU A 22 -6.12 -25.67 1.21
C LEU A 22 -6.93 -26.68 2.04
N LYS A 23 -7.59 -26.21 3.11
CA LYS A 23 -8.50 -27.08 3.88
C LYS A 23 -9.60 -27.66 2.99
N ALA A 24 -10.22 -26.86 2.14
CA ALA A 24 -11.25 -27.37 1.22
C ALA A 24 -10.70 -28.40 0.24
N ALA A 25 -9.45 -28.24 -0.24
CA ALA A 25 -8.79 -29.23 -1.08
C ALA A 25 -8.52 -30.56 -0.35
N LEU A 26 -8.08 -30.47 0.92
CA LEU A 26 -7.82 -31.65 1.75
C LEU A 26 -9.11 -32.38 2.20
N ASP A 27 -10.18 -31.63 2.45
CA ASP A 27 -11.51 -32.17 2.83
C ASP A 27 -12.12 -33.04 1.71
N LEU A 28 -11.69 -32.85 0.45
CA LEU A 28 -12.07 -33.71 -0.67
C LEU A 28 -11.45 -35.12 -0.56
N LYS A 29 -10.49 -35.35 0.34
CA LYS A 29 -9.74 -36.58 0.51
C LYS A 29 -9.17 -37.07 -0.83
N PRO A 30 -8.34 -36.28 -1.51
CA PRO A 30 -7.88 -36.55 -2.87
C PRO A 30 -6.97 -37.77 -2.93
N GLU A 31 -7.10 -38.55 -4.02
CA GLU A 31 -6.13 -39.58 -4.42
C GLU A 31 -4.75 -38.95 -4.71
N ALA A 32 -4.78 -37.79 -5.37
CA ALA A 32 -3.59 -37.02 -5.69
C ALA A 32 -3.85 -35.52 -5.50
N LEU A 33 -2.90 -34.82 -4.87
CA LEU A 33 -2.91 -33.37 -4.69
C LEU A 33 -1.68 -32.76 -5.33
N TYR A 34 -1.89 -31.81 -6.24
CA TYR A 34 -0.85 -31.11 -6.98
C TYR A 34 -0.78 -29.66 -6.52
N PRO A 35 0.07 -29.31 -5.55
CA PRO A 35 0.30 -27.93 -5.14
C PRO A 35 1.21 -27.23 -6.15
N ILE A 36 0.66 -26.33 -6.96
CA ILE A 36 1.39 -25.67 -8.04
C ILE A 36 1.50 -24.17 -7.86
N TRP A 37 2.51 -23.60 -8.50
CA TRP A 37 2.67 -22.18 -8.78
C TRP A 37 2.89 -21.96 -10.27
N CYS A 38 2.11 -21.07 -10.88
CA CYS A 38 2.33 -20.64 -12.25
C CYS A 38 3.26 -19.43 -12.26
N TRP A 39 4.47 -19.61 -12.81
CA TRP A 39 5.41 -18.52 -12.98
C TRP A 39 5.21 -17.90 -14.36
N ASP A 40 4.40 -16.84 -14.40
CA ASP A 40 3.99 -16.16 -15.62
C ASP A 40 5.08 -15.19 -16.10
N SER A 41 5.71 -15.49 -17.25
CA SER A 41 6.75 -14.67 -17.87
C SER A 41 6.27 -13.28 -18.18
N HIS A 42 5.07 -13.14 -18.72
CA HIS A 42 4.52 -11.84 -19.06
C HIS A 42 4.36 -10.98 -17.83
N TYR A 43 3.93 -11.56 -16.70
CA TYR A 43 3.85 -10.83 -15.44
C TYR A 43 5.24 -10.49 -14.90
N VAL A 44 6.14 -11.49 -14.81
CA VAL A 44 7.48 -11.32 -14.24
C VAL A 44 8.27 -10.22 -14.95
N TYR A 45 8.19 -10.13 -16.27
CA TYR A 45 8.96 -9.17 -17.05
C TYR A 45 8.18 -7.88 -17.42
N ARG A 46 6.90 -7.78 -17.08
CA ARG A 46 6.08 -6.59 -17.34
C ARG A 46 5.61 -5.85 -16.08
N ALA A 47 5.53 -6.52 -14.94
CA ALA A 47 5.08 -5.88 -13.72
C ALA A 47 6.10 -4.86 -13.19
N ARG A 48 5.61 -3.78 -12.62
CA ARG A 48 6.41 -2.85 -11.82
C ARG A 48 6.77 -3.52 -10.49
N CYS A 49 7.85 -4.28 -10.49
CA CYS A 49 8.24 -5.10 -9.35
C CYS A 49 9.76 -5.13 -9.20
N GLY A 50 10.26 -4.51 -8.16
CA GLY A 50 11.69 -4.50 -7.86
C GLY A 50 12.21 -5.83 -7.34
N VAL A 51 13.54 -6.02 -7.42
CA VAL A 51 14.21 -7.28 -7.09
C VAL A 51 14.01 -7.70 -5.63
N ASN A 52 13.87 -6.75 -4.70
CA ASN A 52 13.61 -7.03 -3.28
C ASN A 52 12.28 -7.77 -3.07
N ARG A 53 11.24 -7.41 -3.84
CA ARG A 53 9.94 -8.10 -3.78
C ARG A 53 10.00 -9.48 -4.40
N TRP A 54 10.74 -9.64 -5.50
CA TRP A 54 10.97 -10.97 -6.09
C TRP A 54 11.72 -11.90 -5.14
N GLN A 55 12.77 -11.42 -4.46
CA GLN A 55 13.48 -12.22 -3.47
C GLN A 55 12.56 -12.67 -2.34
N PHE A 56 11.74 -11.76 -1.81
CA PHE A 56 10.83 -12.09 -0.73
C PHE A 56 9.77 -13.12 -1.15
N LEU A 57 9.26 -13.03 -2.38
CA LEU A 57 8.38 -14.05 -2.97
C LEU A 57 9.07 -15.42 -3.05
N ILE A 58 10.28 -15.44 -3.59
CA ILE A 58 11.09 -16.67 -3.72
C ILE A 58 11.32 -17.30 -2.33
N ASP A 59 11.64 -16.50 -1.32
CA ASP A 59 11.79 -16.97 0.06
C ASP A 59 10.49 -17.62 0.55
N CYS A 60 9.32 -16.97 0.34
CA CYS A 60 8.02 -17.51 0.73
C CYS A 60 7.68 -18.83 -0.01
N MET A 61 8.00 -18.90 -1.30
CA MET A 61 7.78 -20.12 -2.10
C MET A 61 8.65 -21.29 -1.60
N ASN A 62 9.91 -21.04 -1.30
CA ASN A 62 10.83 -22.05 -0.76
C ASN A 62 10.40 -22.52 0.63
N ASP A 63 9.92 -21.62 1.48
CA ASP A 63 9.46 -21.93 2.83
C ASP A 63 8.20 -22.82 2.79
N VAL A 64 7.18 -22.44 2.00
CA VAL A 64 5.96 -23.26 1.86
C VAL A 64 6.27 -24.62 1.20
N SER A 65 7.17 -24.65 0.21
CA SER A 65 7.63 -25.90 -0.41
C SER A 65 8.29 -26.82 0.62
N THR A 66 9.17 -26.28 1.45
CA THR A 66 9.82 -27.00 2.54
C THR A 66 8.80 -27.52 3.56
N SER A 67 7.81 -26.70 3.91
CA SER A 67 6.75 -27.08 4.85
C SER A 67 5.87 -28.23 4.30
N ILE A 68 5.53 -28.19 3.01
CA ILE A 68 4.83 -29.32 2.34
C ILE A 68 5.68 -30.57 2.36
N THR A 69 6.97 -30.50 2.01
CA THR A 69 7.88 -31.63 1.98
C THR A 69 8.09 -32.28 3.35
N LYS A 70 8.06 -31.48 4.44
CA LYS A 70 8.08 -32.00 5.82
C LYS A 70 6.85 -32.86 6.14
N LEU A 71 5.68 -32.53 5.59
CA LEU A 71 4.45 -33.30 5.77
C LEU A 71 4.38 -34.54 4.85
N ASN A 72 4.97 -34.47 3.65
CA ASN A 72 5.09 -35.56 2.73
C ASN A 72 6.30 -35.36 1.81
N GLN A 73 7.31 -36.22 1.95
CA GLN A 73 8.56 -36.15 1.19
C GLN A 73 8.39 -36.30 -0.34
N LYS A 74 7.26 -36.84 -0.81
CA LYS A 74 6.94 -36.96 -2.24
C LYS A 74 6.27 -35.69 -2.80
N SER A 75 5.93 -34.72 -1.95
CA SER A 75 5.25 -33.49 -2.33
C SER A 75 6.09 -32.25 -2.04
N LYS A 76 5.93 -31.24 -2.85
CA LYS A 76 6.52 -29.91 -2.70
C LYS A 76 5.70 -28.90 -3.48
N LEU A 77 6.02 -27.62 -3.42
CA LEU A 77 5.47 -26.65 -4.36
C LEU A 77 6.07 -26.90 -5.76
N PHE A 78 5.23 -27.28 -6.73
CA PHE A 78 5.64 -27.50 -8.11
C PHE A 78 5.51 -26.20 -8.91
N VAL A 79 6.65 -25.62 -9.29
CA VAL A 79 6.68 -24.36 -10.07
C VAL A 79 6.72 -24.68 -11.56
N LEU A 80 5.73 -24.15 -12.28
CA LEU A 80 5.63 -24.30 -13.73
C LEU A 80 5.75 -22.91 -14.39
N ARG A 81 6.52 -22.84 -15.47
CA ARG A 81 6.94 -21.59 -16.10
C ARG A 81 6.08 -21.22 -17.32
N GLU A 82 4.78 -21.03 -17.10
CA GLU A 82 3.82 -20.60 -18.11
C GLU A 82 2.66 -19.84 -17.46
N PRO A 83 1.98 -18.91 -18.18
CA PRO A 83 0.76 -18.25 -17.71
C PRO A 83 -0.34 -19.25 -17.34
N ALA A 84 -1.03 -18.99 -16.22
CA ALA A 84 -2.07 -19.91 -15.72
C ALA A 84 -3.19 -20.18 -16.73
N VAL A 85 -3.59 -19.18 -17.52
CA VAL A 85 -4.68 -19.29 -18.50
C VAL A 85 -4.37 -20.31 -19.59
N THR A 86 -3.12 -20.40 -20.02
CA THR A 86 -2.67 -21.35 -21.04
C THR A 86 -2.23 -22.68 -20.46
N LEU A 87 -1.63 -22.66 -19.26
CA LEU A 87 -1.08 -23.85 -18.59
C LEU A 87 -2.17 -24.75 -18.01
N LEU A 88 -3.09 -24.19 -17.22
CA LEU A 88 -4.03 -25.01 -16.44
C LEU A 88 -4.90 -25.93 -17.30
N PRO A 89 -5.43 -25.51 -18.46
CA PRO A 89 -6.18 -26.41 -19.36
C PRO A 89 -5.37 -27.63 -19.82
N LYS A 90 -4.05 -27.48 -20.03
CA LYS A 90 -3.15 -28.59 -20.40
C LYS A 90 -3.01 -29.56 -19.23
N LEU A 91 -2.79 -29.03 -18.00
CA LEU A 91 -2.67 -29.82 -16.78
C LEU A 91 -3.96 -30.58 -16.45
N PHE A 92 -5.13 -29.97 -16.66
CA PHE A 92 -6.42 -30.63 -16.44
C PHE A 92 -6.51 -31.95 -17.20
N LYS A 93 -6.09 -31.92 -18.45
CA LYS A 93 -6.08 -33.12 -19.31
C LYS A 93 -4.98 -34.10 -18.96
N MET A 94 -3.72 -33.62 -18.84
CA MET A 94 -2.57 -34.50 -18.64
C MET A 94 -2.57 -35.23 -17.30
N TRP A 95 -2.97 -34.52 -16.24
CA TRP A 95 -2.97 -35.08 -14.88
C TRP A 95 -4.35 -35.59 -14.46
N ASN A 96 -5.31 -35.67 -15.39
CA ASN A 96 -6.69 -36.08 -15.14
C ASN A 96 -7.29 -35.36 -13.93
N ILE A 97 -7.13 -34.04 -13.88
CA ILE A 97 -7.61 -33.19 -12.76
C ILE A 97 -9.14 -33.20 -12.74
N THR A 98 -9.72 -33.43 -11.56
CA THR A 98 -11.17 -33.39 -11.33
C THR A 98 -11.59 -32.10 -10.62
N HIS A 99 -10.69 -31.50 -9.81
CA HIS A 99 -10.97 -30.29 -9.03
C HIS A 99 -9.81 -29.31 -9.14
N LEU A 100 -10.15 -28.03 -9.35
CA LEU A 100 -9.26 -26.89 -9.22
C LEU A 100 -9.64 -26.11 -7.95
N VAL A 101 -8.67 -25.91 -7.04
CA VAL A 101 -8.89 -25.18 -5.78
C VAL A 101 -7.91 -24.03 -5.66
N PHE A 102 -8.39 -22.86 -5.28
CA PHE A 102 -7.55 -21.68 -5.05
C PHE A 102 -8.21 -20.65 -4.13
N GLU A 103 -7.40 -19.69 -3.62
CA GLU A 103 -7.86 -18.58 -2.81
C GLU A 103 -8.28 -17.40 -3.69
N LYS A 104 -9.41 -16.75 -3.37
CA LYS A 104 -9.99 -15.61 -4.09
C LYS A 104 -9.12 -14.35 -3.97
N ASP A 105 -8.99 -13.60 -5.05
CA ASP A 105 -8.37 -12.27 -5.05
C ASP A 105 -9.40 -11.17 -5.42
N THR A 106 -9.10 -9.91 -5.09
CA THR A 106 -9.94 -8.74 -5.36
C THR A 106 -9.38 -7.82 -6.43
N ASP A 107 -8.12 -8.00 -6.81
CA ASP A 107 -7.49 -7.24 -7.88
C ASP A 107 -8.19 -7.46 -9.22
N ALA A 108 -8.35 -6.39 -10.03
CA ALA A 108 -9.08 -6.46 -11.28
C ALA A 108 -8.44 -7.45 -12.28
N TYR A 109 -7.11 -7.41 -12.41
CA TYR A 109 -6.39 -8.34 -13.28
C TYR A 109 -6.56 -9.79 -12.79
N ALA A 110 -6.45 -10.02 -11.48
CA ALA A 110 -6.62 -11.34 -10.92
C ALA A 110 -8.04 -11.89 -11.14
N LYS A 111 -9.07 -11.05 -10.99
CA LYS A 111 -10.46 -11.42 -11.25
C LYS A 111 -10.70 -11.83 -12.71
N GLU A 112 -10.14 -11.08 -13.66
CA GLU A 112 -10.25 -11.39 -15.10
C GLU A 112 -9.54 -12.70 -15.44
N ARG A 113 -8.28 -12.85 -15.03
CA ARG A 113 -7.52 -14.09 -15.19
C ARG A 113 -8.25 -15.30 -14.58
N ASP A 114 -8.78 -15.13 -13.36
CA ASP A 114 -9.49 -16.22 -12.66
C ASP A 114 -10.79 -16.58 -13.37
N ALA A 115 -11.50 -15.60 -13.95
CA ALA A 115 -12.70 -15.87 -14.75
C ALA A 115 -12.38 -16.70 -15.99
N ASP A 116 -11.30 -16.38 -16.71
CA ASP A 116 -10.85 -17.15 -17.88
C ASP A 116 -10.46 -18.59 -17.49
N VAL A 117 -9.71 -18.74 -16.39
CA VAL A 117 -9.33 -20.06 -15.86
C VAL A 117 -10.56 -20.87 -15.45
N MET A 118 -11.55 -20.27 -14.80
CA MET A 118 -12.79 -20.97 -14.42
C MET A 118 -13.62 -21.38 -15.64
N GLU A 119 -13.63 -20.58 -16.70
CA GLU A 119 -14.29 -20.95 -17.95
C GLU A 119 -13.61 -22.16 -18.61
N HIS A 120 -12.27 -22.19 -18.65
CA HIS A 120 -11.51 -23.34 -19.15
C HIS A 120 -11.74 -24.60 -18.30
N ALA A 121 -11.78 -24.46 -16.98
CA ALA A 121 -12.07 -25.57 -16.07
C ALA A 121 -13.48 -26.14 -16.33
N LYS A 122 -14.48 -25.28 -16.50
CA LYS A 122 -15.85 -25.69 -16.85
C LYS A 122 -15.91 -26.46 -18.17
N LYS A 123 -15.20 -25.97 -19.21
CA LYS A 123 -15.11 -26.67 -20.52
C LYS A 123 -14.44 -28.04 -20.41
N ALA A 124 -13.49 -28.19 -19.49
CA ALA A 124 -12.79 -29.45 -19.21
C ALA A 124 -13.54 -30.38 -18.24
N GLY A 125 -14.71 -30.00 -17.73
CA GLY A 125 -15.45 -30.78 -16.73
C GLY A 125 -14.80 -30.80 -15.34
N VAL A 126 -13.91 -29.83 -15.04
CA VAL A 126 -13.22 -29.68 -13.75
C VAL A 126 -14.07 -28.85 -12.80
N THR A 127 -14.31 -29.36 -11.59
CA THR A 127 -15.02 -28.65 -10.53
C THR A 127 -14.11 -27.58 -9.92
N VAL A 128 -14.57 -26.34 -9.84
CA VAL A 128 -13.80 -25.23 -9.26
C VAL A 128 -14.27 -24.93 -7.85
N VAL A 129 -13.34 -24.87 -6.90
CA VAL A 129 -13.59 -24.50 -5.50
C VAL A 129 -12.76 -23.27 -5.16
N VAL A 130 -13.44 -22.14 -4.90
CA VAL A 130 -12.81 -20.86 -4.53
C VAL A 130 -13.16 -20.53 -3.09
N LYS A 131 -12.18 -20.13 -2.29
CA LYS A 131 -12.37 -19.71 -0.90
C LYS A 131 -11.72 -18.35 -0.66
N SER A 132 -12.27 -17.58 0.27
CA SER A 132 -11.72 -16.31 0.71
C SER A 132 -10.88 -16.51 1.99
N GLY A 133 -9.65 -16.05 2.00
CA GLY A 133 -8.71 -16.15 3.13
C GLY A 133 -7.73 -14.98 3.22
N ARG A 134 -7.70 -14.11 2.20
CA ARG A 134 -6.79 -12.96 2.10
C ARG A 134 -7.18 -11.79 3.02
N THR A 135 -8.47 -11.64 3.31
CA THR A 135 -9.06 -10.56 4.11
C THR A 135 -9.81 -11.13 5.32
N LEU A 136 -10.14 -10.28 6.29
CA LEU A 136 -10.92 -10.68 7.48
C LEU A 136 -12.31 -11.19 7.09
N TRP A 137 -12.95 -10.51 6.12
CA TRP A 137 -14.20 -10.91 5.48
C TRP A 137 -14.02 -11.08 3.97
N ASP A 138 -14.93 -11.75 3.32
CA ASP A 138 -15.01 -11.72 1.86
C ASP A 138 -15.38 -10.31 1.38
N SER A 139 -14.51 -9.69 0.57
CA SER A 139 -14.68 -8.30 0.16
C SER A 139 -15.93 -8.07 -0.69
N ASP A 140 -16.33 -9.03 -1.54
CA ASP A 140 -17.55 -8.89 -2.34
C ASP A 140 -18.81 -9.00 -1.47
N GLU A 141 -18.81 -9.86 -0.44
CA GLU A 141 -19.91 -9.93 0.53
C GLU A 141 -19.99 -8.65 1.37
N VAL A 142 -18.85 -8.05 1.75
CA VAL A 142 -18.80 -6.73 2.43
C VAL A 142 -19.41 -5.65 1.53
N VAL A 143 -19.03 -5.61 0.26
CA VAL A 143 -19.59 -4.66 -0.72
C VAL A 143 -21.11 -4.84 -0.83
N LYS A 144 -21.59 -6.08 -0.98
CA LYS A 144 -23.01 -6.39 -1.04
C LYS A 144 -23.75 -5.93 0.23
N ALA A 145 -23.19 -6.23 1.42
CA ALA A 145 -23.74 -5.80 2.70
C ALA A 145 -23.72 -4.28 2.91
N ASN A 146 -22.81 -3.56 2.20
CA ASN A 146 -22.72 -2.10 2.15
C ASN A 146 -23.61 -1.47 1.05
N GLY A 147 -24.54 -2.23 0.50
CA GLY A 147 -25.47 -1.77 -0.55
C GLY A 147 -24.84 -1.58 -1.91
N GLY A 148 -23.84 -2.40 -2.28
CA GLY A 148 -23.11 -2.34 -3.53
C GLY A 148 -22.13 -1.16 -3.64
N LYS A 149 -21.88 -0.45 -2.56
CA LYS A 149 -21.04 0.75 -2.54
C LYS A 149 -19.67 0.46 -1.91
N PRO A 150 -18.59 1.17 -2.34
CA PRO A 150 -17.29 1.04 -1.71
C PRO A 150 -17.34 1.48 -0.24
N THR A 151 -16.55 0.83 0.60
CA THR A 151 -16.31 1.24 1.99
C THR A 151 -15.32 2.40 2.02
N MET A 152 -15.75 3.55 2.49
CA MET A 152 -14.93 4.77 2.55
C MET A 152 -14.49 5.13 3.99
N SER A 153 -14.84 4.29 4.97
CA SER A 153 -14.45 4.46 6.37
C SER A 153 -14.41 3.10 7.09
N ILE A 154 -13.64 3.04 8.19
CA ILE A 154 -13.56 1.85 9.04
C ILE A 154 -14.93 1.47 9.61
N SER A 155 -15.73 2.45 10.01
CA SER A 155 -17.08 2.18 10.52
C SER A 155 -17.98 1.48 9.50
N GLN A 156 -17.84 1.84 8.21
CA GLN A 156 -18.59 1.17 7.14
C GLN A 156 -18.15 -0.28 6.95
N VAL A 157 -16.84 -0.57 6.95
CA VAL A 157 -16.36 -1.95 6.79
C VAL A 157 -16.71 -2.81 7.98
N ILE A 158 -16.64 -2.29 9.21
CA ILE A 158 -17.07 -3.00 10.43
C ILE A 158 -18.57 -3.31 10.37
N SER A 159 -19.40 -2.30 10.11
CA SER A 159 -20.85 -2.49 10.04
C SER A 159 -21.28 -3.46 8.94
N ALA A 160 -20.62 -3.43 7.78
CA ALA A 160 -20.88 -4.38 6.70
C ALA A 160 -20.40 -5.79 7.06
N GLY A 161 -19.19 -5.91 7.64
CA GLY A 161 -18.62 -7.18 8.06
C GLY A 161 -19.44 -7.88 9.16
N GLU A 162 -19.99 -7.13 10.12
CA GLU A 162 -20.92 -7.67 11.13
C GLU A 162 -22.20 -8.27 10.50
N LYS A 163 -22.74 -7.63 9.45
CA LYS A 163 -23.88 -8.16 8.68
C LYS A 163 -23.52 -9.44 7.91
N VAL A 164 -22.29 -9.59 7.46
CA VAL A 164 -21.79 -10.81 6.80
C VAL A 164 -21.62 -11.98 7.79
N GLY A 165 -21.57 -11.73 9.09
CA GLY A 165 -21.52 -12.75 10.13
C GLY A 165 -20.25 -12.76 10.98
N GLY A 166 -19.52 -11.65 11.03
CA GLY A 166 -18.32 -11.49 11.83
C GLY A 166 -17.06 -12.16 11.24
N ILE A 167 -15.93 -12.02 11.94
CA ILE A 167 -14.63 -12.57 11.51
C ILE A 167 -14.54 -14.04 11.92
N LYS A 168 -14.44 -14.93 10.93
CA LYS A 168 -14.35 -16.38 11.16
C LYS A 168 -13.07 -16.73 11.91
N LYS A 169 -13.14 -17.76 12.75
CA LYS A 169 -11.97 -18.34 13.41
C LYS A 169 -11.02 -18.95 12.38
N PRO A 170 -9.70 -18.97 12.65
CA PRO A 170 -8.73 -19.66 11.82
C PRO A 170 -9.06 -21.14 11.66
N VAL A 171 -8.83 -21.67 10.46
CA VAL A 171 -8.93 -23.12 10.21
C VAL A 171 -7.64 -23.81 10.67
N GLU A 172 -7.74 -25.10 11.00
CA GLU A 172 -6.61 -25.90 11.46
C GLU A 172 -5.50 -26.02 10.40
N THR A 173 -4.26 -26.01 10.86
CA THR A 173 -3.09 -26.29 10.03
C THR A 173 -3.05 -27.80 9.72
N PRO A 174 -2.81 -28.21 8.46
CA PRO A 174 -2.73 -29.63 8.12
C PRO A 174 -1.54 -30.30 8.80
N THR A 175 -1.76 -31.51 9.29
CA THR A 175 -0.74 -32.38 9.90
C THR A 175 -0.21 -33.45 8.95
N SER A 176 -0.83 -33.60 7.78
CA SER A 176 -0.42 -34.49 6.70
C SER A 176 -0.74 -33.87 5.35
N PHE A 177 -0.06 -34.31 4.32
CA PHE A 177 -0.25 -33.81 2.96
C PHE A 177 -0.34 -34.97 1.97
N PRO A 178 -1.35 -35.01 1.07
CA PRO A 178 -1.46 -36.06 0.05
C PRO A 178 -0.26 -36.06 -0.91
N GLN A 179 0.08 -37.22 -1.45
CA GLN A 179 1.10 -37.26 -2.48
C GLN A 179 0.57 -36.73 -3.82
N PRO A 180 1.44 -36.22 -4.70
CA PRO A 180 1.08 -35.93 -6.08
C PRO A 180 0.86 -37.25 -6.83
N GLY A 181 0.13 -37.20 -7.93
CA GLY A 181 0.14 -38.29 -8.91
C GLY A 181 1.34 -38.20 -9.84
N ASP A 182 1.21 -38.79 -11.02
CA ASP A 182 2.24 -38.68 -12.06
C ASP A 182 2.40 -37.22 -12.50
N LEU A 183 3.65 -36.74 -12.51
CA LEU A 183 4.05 -35.37 -12.88
C LEU A 183 4.57 -35.30 -14.33
N LYS A 184 4.40 -36.39 -15.12
CA LYS A 184 4.86 -36.42 -16.50
C LYS A 184 4.17 -35.31 -17.31
N LEU A 185 4.97 -34.57 -18.05
CA LEU A 185 4.53 -33.51 -18.96
C LEU A 185 4.77 -34.00 -20.40
N ASP A 186 3.70 -34.39 -21.09
CA ASP A 186 3.73 -34.70 -22.53
C ASP A 186 3.50 -33.42 -23.36
N ILE A 187 4.22 -32.33 -23.01
CA ILE A 187 4.20 -31.06 -23.74
C ILE A 187 5.57 -30.87 -24.35
N GLU A 188 5.62 -30.67 -25.67
CA GLU A 188 6.81 -30.11 -26.30
C GLU A 188 7.20 -28.83 -25.52
N GLN A 189 8.50 -28.70 -25.23
CA GLN A 189 9.00 -27.56 -24.49
C GLN A 189 8.52 -26.29 -25.19
N HIS A 190 7.54 -25.63 -24.60
CA HIS A 190 7.01 -24.39 -25.12
C HIS A 190 8.12 -23.36 -24.94
N GLN A 191 8.72 -22.94 -26.04
CA GLN A 191 9.51 -21.72 -26.06
C GLN A 191 8.52 -20.58 -25.90
N PRO A 192 8.57 -19.77 -24.83
CA PRO A 192 7.71 -18.60 -24.77
C PRO A 192 8.03 -17.72 -25.98
N GLU A 193 7.00 -17.15 -26.59
CA GLU A 193 7.19 -16.05 -27.51
C GLU A 193 8.11 -15.02 -26.83
N ALA A 194 9.10 -14.50 -27.59
CA ALA A 194 10.03 -13.51 -27.08
C ALA A 194 9.29 -12.46 -26.28
N VAL A 195 9.61 -12.30 -24.99
CA VAL A 195 8.97 -11.30 -24.16
C VAL A 195 9.37 -9.96 -24.74
N PRO A 196 8.41 -9.13 -25.22
CA PRO A 196 8.74 -7.84 -25.84
C PRO A 196 9.64 -7.05 -24.90
N ASP A 197 10.63 -6.36 -25.45
CA ASP A 197 11.54 -5.50 -24.72
C ASP A 197 10.74 -4.57 -23.82
N ILE A 198 10.90 -4.74 -22.51
CA ILE A 198 10.18 -3.96 -21.55
C ILE A 198 11.19 -3.10 -20.86
N ASN A 199 11.05 -1.81 -21.05
CA ASN A 199 11.83 -0.73 -20.45
C ASN A 199 11.79 -0.76 -18.92
N SER A 200 12.28 -1.84 -18.30
CA SER A 200 12.47 -1.90 -16.87
C SER A 200 13.96 -1.91 -16.57
N LYS A 201 14.43 -0.87 -15.90
CA LYS A 201 15.82 -0.75 -15.40
C LYS A 201 16.26 -1.88 -14.46
N TYR A 202 15.34 -2.76 -14.07
CA TYR A 202 15.61 -3.89 -13.16
C TYR A 202 15.71 -5.21 -13.87
N ARG A 203 15.52 -5.28 -15.19
CA ARG A 203 15.39 -6.51 -15.95
C ARG A 203 16.45 -6.58 -17.03
N LYS A 204 16.95 -7.79 -17.26
CA LYS A 204 17.62 -8.10 -18.51
C LYS A 204 16.54 -8.40 -19.55
N SER A 205 16.67 -7.83 -20.74
CA SER A 205 15.89 -8.19 -21.92
C SER A 205 16.21 -9.59 -22.45
N ASP A 206 16.91 -10.40 -21.67
CA ASP A 206 17.46 -11.65 -22.10
C ASP A 206 16.47 -12.79 -21.91
N ASP A 207 15.95 -13.25 -23.01
CA ASP A 207 14.93 -14.29 -23.16
C ASP A 207 15.40 -15.69 -22.74
N GLY A 208 16.66 -15.85 -22.36
CA GLY A 208 17.29 -17.14 -22.04
C GLY A 208 16.66 -17.87 -20.85
N PHE A 209 15.92 -17.16 -19.99
CA PHE A 209 15.37 -17.71 -18.76
C PHE A 209 14.16 -18.62 -18.95
N TYR A 210 13.39 -18.37 -19.99
CA TYR A 210 12.22 -19.18 -20.29
C TYR A 210 12.50 -20.34 -21.25
N GLY A 211 13.65 -20.34 -21.89
CA GLY A 211 14.11 -21.46 -22.71
C GLY A 211 14.40 -22.75 -21.92
N SER A 212 14.28 -22.72 -20.60
CA SER A 212 14.63 -23.85 -19.72
C SER A 212 13.50 -24.86 -19.49
N GLY A 213 12.43 -24.81 -20.30
CA GLY A 213 11.32 -25.75 -20.21
C GLY A 213 10.31 -25.46 -19.10
N LEU A 214 9.13 -26.04 -19.24
CA LEU A 214 7.97 -25.80 -18.37
C LEU A 214 8.24 -26.11 -16.89
N ALA A 215 9.00 -27.17 -16.61
CA ALA A 215 9.38 -27.61 -15.26
C ALA A 215 10.72 -27.04 -14.77
N GLY A 216 11.24 -26.01 -15.43
CA GLY A 216 12.51 -25.36 -15.11
C GLY A 216 13.73 -26.08 -15.70
N PRO A 217 14.96 -25.49 -15.52
CA PRO A 217 16.18 -25.95 -16.20
C PRO A 217 16.55 -27.41 -15.95
N LYS A 218 16.18 -27.93 -14.77
CA LYS A 218 16.47 -29.31 -14.36
C LYS A 218 15.26 -30.23 -14.52
N GLY A 219 14.13 -29.73 -14.99
CA GLY A 219 12.90 -30.51 -15.09
C GLY A 219 12.32 -30.93 -13.72
N ASP A 220 12.73 -30.31 -12.65
CA ASP A 220 12.41 -30.69 -11.26
C ASP A 220 11.36 -29.83 -10.59
N PHE A 221 10.74 -28.90 -11.31
CA PHE A 221 9.73 -27.97 -10.84
C PHE A 221 10.21 -27.07 -9.68
N ALA A 222 11.50 -26.83 -9.57
CA ALA A 222 12.05 -26.03 -8.48
C ALA A 222 11.62 -24.56 -8.55
N VAL A 223 11.61 -23.92 -7.37
CA VAL A 223 11.47 -22.46 -7.27
C VAL A 223 12.70 -21.81 -7.92
N PRO A 224 12.52 -20.86 -8.85
CA PRO A 224 13.66 -20.21 -9.50
C PRO A 224 14.43 -19.32 -8.53
N THR A 225 15.72 -19.11 -8.79
CA THR A 225 16.53 -18.10 -8.11
C THR A 225 16.46 -16.76 -8.83
N LEU A 226 16.86 -15.66 -8.17
CA LEU A 226 16.97 -14.35 -8.85
C LEU A 226 17.96 -14.39 -10.01
N GLU A 227 19.06 -15.14 -9.88
CA GLU A 227 20.06 -15.30 -10.93
C GLU A 227 19.47 -16.02 -12.15
N GLU A 228 18.76 -17.12 -11.94
CA GLU A 228 18.04 -17.83 -13.01
C GLU A 228 17.00 -16.95 -13.71
N LEU A 229 16.43 -15.96 -13.02
CA LEU A 229 15.49 -14.97 -13.57
C LEU A 229 16.19 -13.74 -14.18
N GLY A 230 17.53 -13.69 -14.20
CA GLY A 230 18.31 -12.58 -14.74
C GLY A 230 18.31 -11.32 -13.90
N PHE A 231 17.91 -11.39 -12.63
CA PHE A 231 17.91 -10.25 -11.73
C PHE A 231 19.22 -10.09 -10.97
N LYS A 232 19.53 -8.85 -10.59
CA LYS A 232 20.62 -8.56 -9.65
C LYS A 232 20.27 -9.10 -8.26
N PRO A 233 21.27 -9.35 -7.39
CA PRO A 233 21.01 -9.70 -5.99
C PRO A 233 20.13 -8.64 -5.30
N ALA A 234 19.23 -9.10 -4.44
CA ALA A 234 18.42 -8.24 -3.60
C ALA A 234 19.26 -7.60 -2.48
N THR A 235 18.86 -6.41 -2.06
CA THR A 235 19.53 -5.65 -0.99
C THR A 235 18.69 -5.56 0.28
N THR A 236 17.47 -6.10 0.28
CA THR A 236 16.58 -6.11 1.44
C THR A 236 17.13 -6.96 2.58
N PRO A 237 17.06 -6.49 3.84
CA PRO A 237 17.35 -7.33 5.00
C PRO A 237 16.18 -8.26 5.39
N LEU A 238 15.00 -8.07 4.78
CA LEU A 238 13.79 -8.82 5.12
C LEU A 238 13.81 -10.20 4.46
N LYS A 239 13.43 -11.22 5.22
CA LYS A 239 13.30 -12.61 4.76
C LYS A 239 11.84 -13.00 4.69
N GLY A 240 11.43 -13.59 3.56
CA GLY A 240 10.10 -14.15 3.38
C GLY A 240 9.93 -15.51 4.05
N GLY A 241 8.68 -15.93 4.22
CA GLY A 241 8.32 -17.26 4.69
C GLY A 241 7.29 -17.28 5.82
N GLU A 242 6.43 -18.30 5.80
CA GLU A 242 5.45 -18.56 6.86
C GLU A 242 6.15 -18.88 8.19
N SER A 243 7.17 -19.77 8.15
CA SER A 243 7.92 -20.14 9.35
C SER A 243 8.63 -18.96 9.99
N VAL A 244 9.17 -18.04 9.16
CA VAL A 244 9.84 -16.81 9.62
C VAL A 244 8.89 -15.90 10.36
N ILE A 245 7.71 -15.65 9.79
CA ILE A 245 6.77 -14.72 10.44
C ILE A 245 6.12 -15.34 11.68
N LEU A 246 5.79 -16.65 11.68
CA LEU A 246 5.20 -17.28 12.84
C LEU A 246 6.16 -17.27 14.05
N SER A 247 7.44 -17.62 13.85
CA SER A 247 8.46 -17.49 14.90
C SER A 247 8.57 -16.04 15.40
N ARG A 248 8.67 -15.08 14.48
CA ARG A 248 8.75 -13.66 14.84
C ARG A 248 7.53 -13.17 15.63
N LEU A 249 6.33 -13.63 15.29
CA LEU A 249 5.11 -13.27 16.03
C LEU A 249 5.17 -13.81 17.46
N ASP A 250 5.56 -15.07 17.61
CA ASP A 250 5.65 -15.70 18.93
C ASP A 250 6.75 -15.08 19.79
N ASP A 251 7.97 -14.88 19.23
CA ASP A 251 9.15 -14.42 19.95
C ASP A 251 9.13 -12.92 20.28
N ASN A 252 8.58 -12.08 19.39
CA ASN A 252 8.73 -10.63 19.51
C ASN A 252 7.41 -9.88 19.70
N ILE A 253 6.27 -10.42 19.20
CA ILE A 253 5.00 -9.71 19.25
C ILE A 253 4.13 -10.23 20.39
N PHE A 254 3.82 -11.52 20.41
CA PHE A 254 2.93 -12.10 21.41
C PHE A 254 3.61 -12.42 22.73
N ALA A 255 4.95 -12.55 22.75
CA ALA A 255 5.72 -12.63 24.00
C ALA A 255 5.64 -11.32 24.80
N ASP A 256 5.57 -10.17 24.15
CA ASP A 256 5.30 -8.87 24.78
C ASP A 256 3.81 -8.52 24.72
N GLU A 257 3.03 -9.02 25.70
CA GLU A 257 1.62 -8.68 25.79
C GLU A 257 1.36 -7.18 25.98
N ASN A 258 2.34 -6.44 26.56
CA ASN A 258 2.19 -4.99 26.71
C ASN A 258 2.27 -4.31 25.36
N TYR A 259 3.30 -4.61 24.56
CA TYR A 259 3.42 -4.10 23.20
C TYR A 259 2.15 -4.44 22.37
N THR A 260 1.76 -5.72 22.33
CA THR A 260 0.60 -6.16 21.53
C THR A 260 -0.70 -5.49 21.97
N GLY A 261 -0.93 -5.39 23.28
CA GLY A 261 -2.20 -4.86 23.81
C GLY A 261 -2.29 -3.34 23.80
N THR A 262 -1.16 -2.61 23.80
CA THR A 262 -1.14 -1.15 23.85
C THR A 262 -0.58 -0.51 22.59
N PHE A 263 -0.32 -1.30 21.55
CA PHE A 263 0.18 -0.78 20.28
C PHE A 263 -0.73 0.30 19.72
N GLU A 264 -0.16 1.45 19.41
CA GLU A 264 -0.82 2.54 18.70
C GLU A 264 0.06 2.99 17.53
N LYS A 265 -0.42 2.77 16.31
CA LYS A 265 0.33 3.08 15.08
C LYS A 265 0.92 4.49 15.05
N PRO A 266 0.19 5.56 15.45
CA PRO A 266 0.72 6.92 15.43
C PRO A 266 1.88 7.19 16.40
N LYS A 267 2.06 6.33 17.41
CA LYS A 267 3.13 6.45 18.42
C LYS A 267 4.42 5.75 18.03
N THR A 268 4.46 5.09 16.88
CA THR A 268 5.66 4.40 16.38
C THR A 268 6.57 5.37 15.62
N SER A 269 7.89 5.15 15.68
CA SER A 269 8.89 6.04 15.09
C SER A 269 9.31 5.62 13.68
N PRO A 270 9.25 6.52 12.69
CA PRO A 270 9.77 6.26 11.34
C PRO A 270 11.31 6.18 11.30
N ALA A 271 11.99 6.73 12.29
CA ALA A 271 13.45 6.72 12.39
C ALA A 271 14.00 5.52 13.18
N ALA A 272 13.16 4.70 13.79
CA ALA A 272 13.60 3.45 14.39
C ALA A 272 13.87 2.40 13.31
N PHE A 273 15.11 1.98 13.16
CA PHE A 273 15.54 1.03 12.13
C PHE A 273 16.21 -0.23 12.68
N ASP A 274 16.62 -0.23 13.95
CA ASP A 274 17.21 -1.37 14.62
C ASP A 274 16.96 -1.31 16.15
N PRO A 275 15.95 -2.01 16.67
CA PRO A 275 14.85 -2.66 15.93
C PRO A 275 13.82 -1.67 15.36
N GLN A 276 13.06 -2.11 14.38
CA GLN A 276 11.90 -1.37 13.87
C GLN A 276 10.83 -1.24 14.96
N SER A 277 10.17 -0.07 15.02
CA SER A 277 9.12 0.20 16.04
C SER A 277 7.75 -0.42 15.70
N THR A 278 7.63 -1.09 14.56
CA THR A 278 6.39 -1.75 14.10
C THR A 278 6.56 -3.26 14.01
N CYS A 279 5.43 -3.98 13.89
CA CYS A 279 5.42 -5.44 13.81
C CYS A 279 5.98 -6.00 12.47
N LEU A 280 6.18 -5.18 11.43
CA LEU A 280 6.67 -5.60 10.10
C LEU A 280 5.89 -6.79 9.48
N THR A 281 4.58 -6.85 9.68
CA THR A 281 3.74 -7.94 9.17
C THR A 281 3.27 -7.74 7.73
N SER A 282 3.34 -6.52 7.22
CA SER A 282 2.77 -6.16 5.91
C SER A 282 3.33 -6.96 4.72
N PRO A 283 4.64 -7.27 4.59
CA PRO A 283 5.13 -8.10 3.50
C PRO A 283 4.55 -9.53 3.55
N TYR A 284 4.41 -10.09 4.74
CA TYR A 284 3.88 -11.44 4.92
C TYR A 284 2.36 -11.52 4.66
N LEU A 285 1.62 -10.45 4.99
CA LEU A 285 0.20 -10.33 4.63
C LEU A 285 0.04 -10.20 3.11
N HIS A 286 0.93 -9.47 2.44
CA HIS A 286 0.91 -9.31 0.99
C HIS A 286 1.03 -10.65 0.25
N PHE A 287 2.03 -11.46 0.60
CA PHE A 287 2.24 -12.78 -0.03
C PHE A 287 1.39 -13.90 0.61
N GLY A 288 0.58 -13.56 1.61
CA GLY A 288 -0.25 -14.51 2.33
C GLY A 288 0.53 -15.54 3.14
N ALA A 289 1.83 -15.31 3.40
CA ALA A 289 2.63 -16.08 4.34
C ALA A 289 2.16 -15.91 5.80
N LEU A 290 1.38 -14.85 6.07
CA LEU A 290 0.65 -14.64 7.31
C LEU A 290 -0.85 -14.48 7.03
N SER A 291 -1.67 -15.29 7.69
CA SER A 291 -3.11 -15.10 7.66
C SER A 291 -3.53 -13.88 8.49
N CYS A 292 -4.32 -12.97 7.88
CA CYS A 292 -4.88 -11.82 8.59
C CYS A 292 -5.85 -12.24 9.72
N ARG A 293 -6.63 -13.33 9.55
CA ARG A 293 -7.55 -13.84 10.57
C ARG A 293 -6.81 -14.49 11.73
N TYR A 294 -5.75 -15.27 11.45
CA TYR A 294 -4.88 -15.83 12.49
C TYR A 294 -4.26 -14.71 13.34
N PHE A 295 -3.66 -13.71 12.69
CA PHE A 295 -3.08 -12.57 13.40
C PHE A 295 -4.14 -11.79 14.20
N TYR A 296 -5.30 -11.52 13.60
CA TYR A 296 -6.42 -10.83 14.26
C TYR A 296 -6.85 -11.54 15.56
N HIS A 297 -7.11 -12.85 15.50
CA HIS A 297 -7.56 -13.60 16.67
C HIS A 297 -6.47 -13.73 17.74
N ARG A 298 -5.20 -13.91 17.36
CA ARG A 298 -4.09 -13.92 18.31
C ARG A 298 -3.95 -12.60 19.07
N VAL A 299 -4.12 -11.46 18.38
CA VAL A 299 -4.16 -10.13 19.02
C VAL A 299 -5.34 -10.01 19.96
N LEU A 300 -6.54 -10.47 19.55
CA LEU A 300 -7.73 -10.45 20.42
C LEU A 300 -7.53 -11.27 21.69
N ASP A 301 -6.92 -12.45 21.62
CA ASP A 301 -6.63 -13.27 22.78
C ASP A 301 -5.77 -12.51 23.82
N VAL A 302 -4.77 -11.74 23.37
CA VAL A 302 -3.96 -10.88 24.24
C VAL A 302 -4.81 -9.75 24.83
N VAL A 303 -5.59 -9.07 23.99
CA VAL A 303 -6.47 -7.96 24.43
C VAL A 303 -7.48 -8.44 25.49
N GLU A 304 -8.09 -9.62 25.30
CA GLU A 304 -9.03 -10.19 26.26
C GLU A 304 -8.36 -10.55 27.60
N ARG A 305 -7.16 -11.17 27.57
CA ARG A 305 -6.38 -11.43 28.80
C ARG A 305 -6.07 -10.14 29.56
N ARG A 306 -5.66 -9.09 28.85
CA ARG A 306 -5.38 -7.77 29.44
C ARG A 306 -6.63 -7.10 29.99
N LYS A 307 -7.77 -7.17 29.29
CA LYS A 307 -9.07 -6.69 29.78
C LYS A 307 -9.47 -7.38 31.10
N LYS A 308 -9.36 -8.72 31.16
CA LYS A 308 -9.63 -9.49 32.37
C LYS A 308 -8.70 -9.08 33.53
N ALA A 309 -7.44 -8.79 33.21
CA ALA A 309 -6.45 -8.32 34.18
C ALA A 309 -6.54 -6.81 34.50
N LYS A 310 -7.52 -6.09 33.93
CA LYS A 310 -7.70 -4.62 34.06
C LYS A 310 -6.46 -3.80 33.65
N LYS A 311 -5.67 -4.32 32.72
CA LYS A 311 -4.50 -3.64 32.16
C LYS A 311 -4.89 -2.76 30.96
N PRO A 312 -4.13 -1.66 30.69
CA PRO A 312 -4.38 -0.79 29.55
C PRO A 312 -4.39 -1.56 28.22
N ILE A 313 -5.28 -1.16 27.30
CA ILE A 313 -5.38 -1.67 25.94
C ILE A 313 -5.55 -0.51 24.96
N SER A 314 -5.18 -0.72 23.72
CA SER A 314 -5.51 0.15 22.60
C SER A 314 -6.70 -0.41 21.83
N GLU A 315 -7.49 0.50 21.27
CA GLU A 315 -8.70 0.17 20.49
C GLU A 315 -8.51 0.55 19.00
N PRO A 316 -9.28 -0.07 18.08
CA PRO A 316 -9.36 0.44 16.72
C PRO A 316 -9.80 1.92 16.70
N PRO A 317 -9.27 2.74 15.78
CA PRO A 317 -8.51 2.37 14.58
C PRO A 317 -6.99 2.26 14.75
N THR A 318 -6.43 2.64 15.91
CA THR A 318 -4.97 2.79 16.10
C THR A 318 -4.28 1.48 16.47
N SER A 319 -5.01 0.53 17.05
CA SER A 319 -4.50 -0.80 17.48
C SER A 319 -4.06 -1.69 16.32
N LEU A 320 -3.41 -2.81 16.63
CA LEU A 320 -3.02 -3.83 15.62
C LEU A 320 -4.23 -4.35 14.85
N THR A 321 -5.35 -4.62 15.52
CA THR A 321 -6.59 -5.04 14.86
C THR A 321 -7.16 -3.93 13.97
N GLY A 322 -7.02 -2.67 14.39
CA GLY A 322 -7.40 -1.50 13.59
C GLY A 322 -6.65 -1.42 12.26
N GLN A 323 -5.38 -1.83 12.21
CA GLN A 323 -4.60 -1.85 10.97
C GLN A 323 -5.16 -2.87 9.95
N LEU A 324 -5.62 -4.03 10.42
CA LEU A 324 -6.26 -5.02 9.56
C LEU A 324 -7.62 -4.53 9.04
N LEU A 325 -8.37 -3.80 9.86
CA LEU A 325 -9.64 -3.19 9.44
C LEU A 325 -9.43 -2.10 8.37
N PHE A 326 -8.37 -1.30 8.46
CA PHE A 326 -7.99 -0.37 7.39
C PHE A 326 -7.66 -1.09 6.09
N ARG A 327 -6.90 -2.19 6.19
CA ARG A 327 -6.60 -3.02 5.03
C ARG A 327 -7.88 -3.54 4.37
N ASP A 328 -8.79 -4.14 5.13
CA ASP A 328 -10.06 -4.65 4.62
C ASP A 328 -10.94 -3.55 4.01
N MET A 329 -10.93 -2.34 4.58
CA MET A 329 -11.65 -1.19 4.01
C MET A 329 -11.17 -0.89 2.59
N TYR A 330 -9.85 -0.87 2.35
CA TYR A 330 -9.30 -0.63 1.02
C TYR A 330 -9.58 -1.78 0.05
N PHE A 331 -9.51 -3.03 0.50
CA PHE A 331 -9.85 -4.20 -0.31
C PHE A 331 -11.32 -4.20 -0.74
N ALA A 332 -12.24 -3.88 0.16
CA ALA A 332 -13.65 -3.77 -0.18
C ALA A 332 -13.93 -2.56 -1.10
N ALA A 333 -13.23 -1.43 -0.92
CA ALA A 333 -13.33 -0.31 -1.83
C ALA A 333 -12.85 -0.66 -3.26
N GLN A 334 -11.71 -1.36 -3.37
CA GLN A 334 -11.20 -1.87 -4.65
C GLN A 334 -12.18 -2.87 -5.29
N ALA A 335 -12.72 -3.80 -4.49
CA ALA A 335 -13.68 -4.79 -4.99
C ALA A 335 -14.94 -4.15 -5.60
N ALA A 336 -15.39 -3.02 -5.02
CA ALA A 336 -16.57 -2.27 -5.49
C ALA A 336 -16.30 -1.41 -6.73
N LEU A 337 -15.09 -0.84 -6.84
CA LEU A 337 -14.76 0.12 -7.91
C LEU A 337 -14.00 -0.52 -9.08
N GLY A 338 -13.45 -1.72 -8.89
CA GLY A 338 -12.70 -2.43 -9.93
C GLY A 338 -11.49 -1.62 -10.42
N ARG A 339 -11.30 -1.58 -11.74
CA ARG A 339 -10.16 -0.88 -12.36
C ARG A 339 -10.14 0.63 -12.05
N SER A 340 -11.31 1.27 -11.91
CA SER A 340 -11.37 2.70 -11.63
C SER A 340 -10.81 3.09 -10.26
N PHE A 341 -10.71 2.14 -9.33
CA PHE A 341 -10.10 2.39 -8.02
C PHE A 341 -8.66 2.88 -8.13
N GLY A 342 -7.89 2.33 -9.07
CA GLY A 342 -6.46 2.60 -9.27
C GLY A 342 -6.14 3.87 -10.03
N GLN A 343 -7.11 4.69 -10.41
CA GLN A 343 -6.91 5.84 -11.29
C GLN A 343 -7.71 7.05 -10.85
N THR A 344 -7.27 8.24 -11.26
CA THR A 344 -8.01 9.48 -11.05
C THR A 344 -9.25 9.53 -11.93
N TYR A 345 -9.11 9.21 -13.23
CA TYR A 345 -10.20 9.27 -14.22
C TYR A 345 -11.16 8.08 -14.04
N ASN A 346 -12.41 8.29 -14.41
CA ASN A 346 -13.51 7.32 -14.26
C ASN A 346 -13.78 6.87 -12.81
N ASN A 347 -13.16 7.50 -11.82
CA ASN A 347 -13.31 7.16 -10.42
C ASN A 347 -14.34 8.08 -9.74
N PRO A 348 -15.54 7.56 -9.36
CA PRO A 348 -16.58 8.36 -8.74
C PRO A 348 -16.28 8.75 -7.27
N ARG A 349 -15.17 8.27 -6.72
CA ARG A 349 -14.76 8.53 -5.34
C ARG A 349 -13.45 9.32 -5.24
N CYS A 350 -12.66 9.38 -6.30
CA CYS A 350 -11.45 10.18 -6.36
C CYS A 350 -11.82 11.62 -6.77
N ARG A 351 -11.57 12.57 -5.88
CA ARG A 351 -11.67 14.00 -6.19
C ARG A 351 -10.66 14.35 -7.26
N PHE A 352 -11.12 15.03 -8.29
CA PHE A 352 -10.24 15.54 -9.33
C PHE A 352 -9.47 16.76 -8.81
N VAL A 353 -8.16 16.71 -8.97
CA VAL A 353 -7.22 17.80 -8.70
C VAL A 353 -6.32 17.89 -9.92
N PRO A 354 -6.08 19.09 -10.48
CA PRO A 354 -5.25 19.27 -11.68
C PRO A 354 -3.76 19.18 -11.32
N TRP A 355 -3.33 17.97 -10.98
CA TRP A 355 -1.92 17.66 -10.70
C TRP A 355 -1.07 17.81 -11.94
N HIS A 356 0.21 18.16 -11.77
CA HIS A 356 1.23 17.96 -12.78
C HIS A 356 1.48 16.47 -13.05
N LEU A 357 1.98 16.14 -14.22
CA LEU A 357 2.25 14.78 -14.71
C LEU A 357 1.03 13.86 -14.61
N PRO A 358 -0.14 14.28 -15.13
CA PRO A 358 -1.36 13.49 -15.06
C PRO A 358 -1.24 12.23 -15.93
N SER A 359 -1.97 11.17 -15.58
CA SER A 359 -2.08 9.99 -16.43
C SER A 359 -2.73 10.33 -17.76
N LYS A 360 -2.23 9.75 -18.86
CA LYS A 360 -2.88 9.82 -20.16
C LYS A 360 -4.09 8.91 -20.20
N VAL A 361 -5.18 9.43 -20.75
CA VAL A 361 -6.44 8.71 -20.92
C VAL A 361 -6.71 8.58 -22.41
N ASP A 362 -7.03 7.38 -22.85
CA ASP A 362 -7.64 7.19 -24.17
C ASP A 362 -9.05 7.78 -24.16
N VAL A 363 -9.23 8.88 -24.87
CA VAL A 363 -10.50 9.64 -24.89
C VAL A 363 -11.65 8.80 -25.46
N SER A 364 -11.35 7.83 -26.33
CA SER A 364 -12.38 6.99 -26.97
C SER A 364 -12.91 5.90 -26.04
N THR A 365 -12.07 5.36 -25.17
CA THR A 365 -12.41 4.26 -24.24
C THR A 365 -12.52 4.71 -22.79
N GLY A 366 -11.99 5.90 -22.45
CA GLY A 366 -11.89 6.37 -21.08
C GLY A 366 -10.89 5.56 -20.23
N ILE A 367 -10.04 4.75 -20.84
CA ILE A 367 -9.08 3.89 -20.16
C ILE A 367 -7.74 4.64 -20.00
N VAL A 368 -7.15 4.57 -18.80
CA VAL A 368 -5.80 5.07 -18.56
C VAL A 368 -4.80 4.17 -19.27
N THR A 369 -3.95 4.77 -20.11
CA THR A 369 -3.01 4.03 -20.99
C THR A 369 -1.82 3.44 -20.27
N GLY A 370 -1.57 3.83 -18.99
CA GLY A 370 -0.36 3.49 -18.24
C GLY A 370 0.80 4.46 -18.46
N GLU A 371 0.61 5.46 -19.34
CA GLU A 371 1.53 6.57 -19.57
C GLU A 371 1.04 7.83 -18.86
N TYR A 372 1.90 8.85 -18.76
CA TYR A 372 1.54 10.17 -18.23
C TYR A 372 2.00 11.29 -19.19
N GLU A 373 1.36 12.43 -19.03
CA GLU A 373 1.71 13.65 -19.75
C GLU A 373 2.79 14.40 -18.99
N VAL A 374 3.86 14.81 -19.67
CA VAL A 374 4.83 15.78 -19.14
C VAL A 374 4.32 17.16 -19.55
N ASP A 375 3.49 17.74 -18.71
CA ASP A 375 2.91 19.07 -18.88
C ASP A 375 3.90 20.17 -18.46
N ASP A 376 4.89 19.83 -17.63
CA ASP A 376 5.96 20.70 -17.14
C ASP A 376 7.26 19.91 -16.93
N GLU A 377 8.29 20.26 -17.70
CA GLU A 377 9.62 19.64 -17.63
C GLU A 377 10.33 19.87 -16.27
N GLY A 378 10.02 20.98 -15.59
CA GLY A 378 10.52 21.25 -14.24
C GLY A 378 9.93 20.25 -13.24
N LYS A 379 8.63 19.95 -13.36
CA LYS A 379 7.95 18.97 -12.53
C LYS A 379 8.40 17.54 -12.80
N GLU A 380 8.72 17.21 -14.04
CA GLU A 380 9.34 15.92 -14.37
C GLU A 380 10.70 15.76 -13.67
N LYS A 381 11.54 16.81 -13.67
CA LYS A 381 12.82 16.80 -12.94
C LYS A 381 12.61 16.70 -11.42
N GLU A 382 11.61 17.40 -10.86
CA GLU A 382 11.25 17.28 -9.44
C GLU A 382 10.82 15.84 -9.10
N PHE A 383 10.00 15.20 -9.94
CA PHE A 383 9.58 13.81 -9.78
C PHE A 383 10.76 12.84 -9.80
N GLN A 384 11.68 13.00 -10.75
CA GLN A 384 12.88 12.17 -10.82
C GLN A 384 13.74 12.35 -9.56
N ARG A 385 13.99 13.59 -9.13
CA ARG A 385 14.74 13.88 -7.89
C ARG A 385 14.09 13.28 -6.67
N TRP A 386 12.75 13.37 -6.56
CA TRP A 386 12.01 12.74 -5.47
C TRP A 386 12.14 11.21 -5.53
N SER A 387 11.89 10.61 -6.66
CA SER A 387 11.91 9.15 -6.82
C SER A 387 13.29 8.55 -6.53
N GLU A 388 14.37 9.28 -6.76
CA GLU A 388 15.76 8.86 -6.56
C GLU A 388 16.34 9.25 -5.20
N GLY A 389 15.62 10.03 -4.38
CA GLY A 389 16.10 10.49 -3.08
C GLY A 389 17.26 11.48 -3.18
N ARG A 390 17.09 12.51 -4.04
CA ARG A 390 18.04 13.61 -4.26
C ARG A 390 17.35 14.98 -4.32
N THR A 391 16.31 15.15 -3.52
CA THR A 391 15.50 16.38 -3.46
C THR A 391 16.24 17.57 -2.86
N GLY A 392 17.30 17.31 -2.08
CA GLY A 392 17.96 18.31 -1.25
C GLY A 392 17.29 18.54 0.09
N PHE A 393 16.28 17.73 0.42
CA PHE A 393 15.66 17.64 1.74
C PHE A 393 16.07 16.31 2.39
N PRO A 394 17.07 16.30 3.29
CA PRO A 394 17.71 15.08 3.78
C PRO A 394 16.76 14.04 4.37
N TRP A 395 15.68 14.47 5.02
CA TRP A 395 14.65 13.58 5.55
C TRP A 395 13.89 12.82 4.45
N ILE A 396 13.49 13.53 3.40
CA ILE A 396 12.81 12.94 2.23
C ILE A 396 13.76 11.99 1.49
N ASP A 397 15.00 12.43 1.29
CA ASP A 397 16.02 11.66 0.58
C ASP A 397 16.37 10.37 1.32
N ALA A 398 16.53 10.44 2.65
CA ALA A 398 16.79 9.27 3.48
C ALA A 398 15.67 8.22 3.36
N ILE A 399 14.41 8.66 3.38
CA ILE A 399 13.25 7.78 3.25
C ILE A 399 13.22 7.10 1.87
N MET A 400 13.39 7.87 0.79
CA MET A 400 13.35 7.31 -0.57
C MET A 400 14.53 6.38 -0.86
N ARG A 401 15.72 6.66 -0.28
CA ARG A 401 16.89 5.78 -0.38
C ARG A 401 16.71 4.50 0.46
N GLN A 402 16.12 4.57 1.65
CA GLN A 402 15.73 3.36 2.40
C GLN A 402 14.75 2.52 1.59
N LEU A 403 13.72 3.14 1.00
CA LEU A 403 12.76 2.43 0.17
C LEU A 403 13.44 1.66 -0.97
N ARG A 404 14.39 2.30 -1.67
CA ARG A 404 15.15 1.65 -2.76
C ARG A 404 16.04 0.53 -2.27
N GLN A 405 16.71 0.72 -1.15
CA GLN A 405 17.66 -0.24 -0.59
C GLN A 405 16.97 -1.43 0.05
N GLU A 406 15.94 -1.19 0.87
CA GLU A 406 15.33 -2.23 1.73
C GLU A 406 13.99 -2.74 1.21
N GLY A 407 13.31 -2.00 0.31
CA GLY A 407 11.98 -2.36 -0.19
C GLY A 407 10.86 -2.15 0.84
N TRP A 408 11.16 -1.50 1.96
CA TRP A 408 10.19 -1.21 3.00
C TRP A 408 10.54 0.06 3.76
N ILE A 409 9.52 0.85 4.09
CA ILE A 409 9.62 2.04 4.96
C ILE A 409 8.42 2.12 5.90
N HIS A 410 8.64 2.76 7.04
CA HIS A 410 7.62 3.00 8.06
C HIS A 410 6.44 3.82 7.50
N HIS A 411 5.21 3.60 8.02
CA HIS A 411 4.01 4.30 7.51
C HIS A 411 4.10 5.83 7.61
N LEU A 412 4.66 6.41 8.70
CA LEU A 412 4.85 7.87 8.82
C LEU A 412 5.89 8.40 7.83
N ALA A 413 6.90 7.59 7.47
CA ALA A 413 7.81 7.91 6.38
C ALA A 413 7.07 7.96 5.03
N ARG A 414 6.17 6.99 4.77
CA ARG A 414 5.29 7.01 3.58
C ARG A 414 4.44 8.29 3.55
N HIS A 415 3.90 8.71 4.70
CA HIS A 415 3.15 9.96 4.82
C HIS A 415 3.98 11.18 4.45
N SER A 416 5.23 11.27 4.94
CA SER A 416 6.13 12.38 4.62
C SER A 416 6.37 12.51 3.13
N VAL A 417 6.81 11.44 2.47
CA VAL A 417 7.21 11.49 1.05
C VAL A 417 6.02 11.60 0.11
N ALA A 418 4.86 11.03 0.46
CA ALA A 418 3.65 11.15 -0.34
C ALA A 418 3.03 12.55 -0.24
N CYS A 419 2.99 13.14 0.95
CA CYS A 419 2.57 14.54 1.11
C CYS A 419 3.51 15.49 0.36
N PHE A 420 4.83 15.27 0.43
CA PHE A 420 5.83 16.08 -0.25
C PHE A 420 5.68 16.02 -1.77
N LEU A 421 5.44 14.84 -2.35
CA LEU A 421 5.21 14.71 -3.79
C LEU A 421 3.92 15.40 -4.25
N THR A 422 2.86 15.30 -3.46
CA THR A 422 1.52 15.76 -3.84
C THR A 422 1.22 17.16 -3.29
N ARG A 423 0.32 17.26 -2.34
CA ARG A 423 -0.30 18.49 -1.83
C ARG A 423 0.57 19.36 -0.91
N GLY A 424 1.77 18.94 -0.58
CA GLY A 424 2.65 19.64 0.37
C GLY A 424 3.98 20.13 -0.22
N GLY A 425 4.23 19.91 -1.52
CA GLY A 425 5.51 20.27 -2.15
C GLY A 425 5.46 20.32 -3.66
N CYS A 426 5.58 19.18 -4.36
CA CYS A 426 5.75 19.16 -5.80
C CYS A 426 4.46 19.42 -6.61
N TYR A 427 3.29 19.18 -6.03
CA TYR A 427 1.97 19.21 -6.69
C TYR A 427 1.87 18.27 -7.90
N ILE A 428 2.48 17.09 -7.77
CA ILE A 428 2.53 16.04 -8.80
C ILE A 428 1.48 14.96 -8.50
N SER A 429 0.93 14.36 -9.56
CA SER A 429 -0.09 13.31 -9.47
C SER A 429 0.32 12.20 -8.50
N TRP A 430 -0.61 11.86 -7.59
CA TRP A 430 -0.45 10.74 -6.67
C TRP A 430 -0.21 9.40 -7.39
N GLU A 431 -0.69 9.27 -8.62
CA GLU A 431 -0.51 8.07 -9.45
C GLU A 431 0.98 7.81 -9.72
N ARG A 432 1.78 8.87 -9.97
CA ARG A 432 3.25 8.75 -10.16
C ARG A 432 3.93 8.19 -8.92
N GLY A 433 3.53 8.69 -7.74
CA GLY A 433 4.06 8.18 -6.48
C GLY A 433 3.62 6.74 -6.19
N ALA A 434 2.36 6.42 -6.49
CA ALA A 434 1.83 5.06 -6.36
C ALA A 434 2.59 4.06 -7.24
N GLU A 435 3.00 4.45 -8.45
CA GLU A 435 3.81 3.63 -9.37
C GLU A 435 5.22 3.36 -8.83
N VAL A 436 5.88 4.37 -8.24
CA VAL A 436 7.19 4.18 -7.60
C VAL A 436 7.08 3.24 -6.39
N PHE A 437 6.01 3.36 -5.60
CA PHE A 437 5.75 2.46 -4.48
C PHE A 437 5.37 1.05 -4.95
N GLU A 438 4.60 0.93 -6.02
CA GLU A 438 4.32 -0.35 -6.67
C GLU A 438 5.62 -1.05 -7.08
N GLU A 439 6.57 -0.31 -7.65
CA GLU A 439 7.86 -0.88 -8.06
C GLU A 439 8.71 -1.33 -6.87
N LEU A 440 8.87 -0.48 -5.87
CA LEU A 440 9.91 -0.62 -4.85
C LEU A 440 9.46 -1.37 -3.59
N LEU A 441 8.17 -1.29 -3.21
CA LEU A 441 7.70 -1.89 -1.96
C LEU A 441 7.58 -3.42 -2.05
N ILE A 442 8.13 -4.12 -1.08
CA ILE A 442 7.93 -5.56 -0.89
C ILE A 442 6.47 -5.85 -0.51
N ASP A 443 5.86 -4.99 0.29
CA ASP A 443 4.49 -5.13 0.80
C ASP A 443 3.41 -4.47 -0.07
N HIS A 444 3.69 -4.28 -1.37
CA HIS A 444 2.73 -3.67 -2.27
C HIS A 444 1.48 -4.52 -2.44
N GLU A 445 0.36 -4.06 -1.91
CA GLU A 445 -1.00 -4.52 -2.25
C GLU A 445 -1.71 -3.39 -3.01
N ALA A 446 -2.23 -3.65 -4.20
CA ALA A 446 -2.86 -2.61 -5.03
C ALA A 446 -3.94 -1.84 -4.24
N ALA A 447 -4.81 -2.54 -3.50
CA ALA A 447 -5.83 -1.92 -2.66
C ALA A 447 -5.24 -0.96 -1.61
N CYS A 448 -4.22 -1.41 -0.87
CA CYS A 448 -3.62 -0.63 0.21
C CYS A 448 -2.74 0.51 -0.32
N ASN A 449 -1.96 0.27 -1.38
CA ASN A 449 -1.11 1.29 -1.98
C ASN A 449 -1.96 2.45 -2.51
N ILE A 450 -2.91 2.15 -3.39
CA ILE A 450 -3.81 3.14 -3.99
C ILE A 450 -4.63 3.86 -2.91
N GLY A 451 -5.27 3.12 -2.00
CA GLY A 451 -6.10 3.72 -0.95
C GLY A 451 -5.32 4.68 -0.05
N ASN A 452 -4.08 4.34 0.31
CA ASN A 452 -3.21 5.23 1.09
C ASN A 452 -2.73 6.45 0.27
N TRP A 453 -2.42 6.30 -1.02
CA TRP A 453 -2.07 7.44 -1.87
C TRP A 453 -3.24 8.41 -2.04
N GLN A 454 -4.46 7.91 -2.25
CA GLN A 454 -5.66 8.75 -2.28
C GLN A 454 -5.95 9.43 -0.93
N TRP A 455 -5.67 8.74 0.19
CA TRP A 455 -5.74 9.32 1.53
C TRP A 455 -4.75 10.47 1.69
N LEU A 456 -3.48 10.24 1.35
CA LEU A 456 -2.40 11.21 1.58
C LEU A 456 -2.41 12.39 0.61
N SER A 457 -2.90 12.20 -0.62
CA SER A 457 -3.17 13.28 -1.57
C SER A 457 -4.47 14.03 -1.28
N CYS A 458 -5.29 13.55 -0.33
CA CYS A 458 -6.62 14.07 -0.03
C CYS A 458 -7.58 14.03 -1.22
N THR A 459 -7.45 13.05 -2.10
CA THR A 459 -8.38 12.86 -3.23
C THR A 459 -9.53 11.91 -2.87
N ALA A 460 -9.31 10.98 -1.91
CA ALA A 460 -10.38 10.16 -1.31
C ALA A 460 -10.02 9.77 0.13
N PHE A 461 -10.99 9.27 0.90
CA PHE A 461 -10.88 8.81 2.30
C PHE A 461 -10.53 9.88 3.33
N PHE A 462 -9.76 10.90 2.99
CA PHE A 462 -9.32 12.00 3.88
C PHE A 462 -9.43 13.35 3.16
N SER A 463 -9.71 14.43 3.90
CA SER A 463 -10.02 15.76 3.32
C SER A 463 -9.24 16.93 3.89
N GLN A 464 -8.42 16.72 4.93
CA GLN A 464 -7.71 17.82 5.61
C GLN A 464 -6.40 18.16 4.88
N PHE A 465 -6.50 18.70 3.67
CA PHE A 465 -5.36 18.93 2.77
C PHE A 465 -4.38 19.99 3.30
N TYR A 466 -4.79 20.87 4.19
CA TYR A 466 -3.94 21.90 4.81
C TYR A 466 -2.92 21.33 5.83
N ARG A 467 -3.09 20.10 6.30
CA ARG A 467 -2.15 19.41 7.20
C ARG A 467 -0.98 18.83 6.42
N CYS A 468 0.07 19.62 6.19
CA CYS A 468 1.27 19.17 5.49
C CYS A 468 2.39 18.79 6.46
N TYR A 469 3.18 17.80 6.09
CA TYR A 469 4.34 17.34 6.84
C TYR A 469 5.56 18.15 6.40
N SER A 470 6.08 19.03 7.28
CA SER A 470 7.33 19.72 7.00
C SER A 470 8.49 18.73 6.94
N PRO A 471 9.32 18.74 5.89
CA PRO A 471 10.47 17.82 5.79
C PRO A 471 11.56 18.08 6.83
N VAL A 472 11.54 19.25 7.47
CA VAL A 472 12.47 19.62 8.53
C VAL A 472 11.88 19.35 9.92
N VAL A 473 10.71 19.95 10.22
CA VAL A 473 10.11 19.90 11.57
C VAL A 473 9.65 18.49 11.91
N PHE A 474 8.99 17.80 10.96
CA PHE A 474 8.52 16.44 11.18
C PHE A 474 9.68 15.45 11.34
N GLY A 475 10.75 15.59 10.54
CA GLY A 475 11.96 14.77 10.69
C GLY A 475 12.62 14.96 12.06
N LYS A 476 12.84 16.20 12.49
CA LYS A 476 13.42 16.52 13.80
C LYS A 476 12.63 15.94 14.98
N LYS A 477 11.31 15.87 14.88
CA LYS A 477 10.46 15.25 15.92
C LYS A 477 10.83 13.79 16.20
N TRP A 478 11.24 13.03 15.18
CA TRP A 478 11.50 11.59 15.27
C TRP A 478 12.99 11.24 15.32
N ASP A 479 13.83 12.09 14.76
CA ASP A 479 15.27 11.87 14.57
C ASP A 479 16.04 13.17 14.83
N ASP A 480 15.99 13.69 16.05
CA ASP A 480 16.59 14.99 16.42
C ASP A 480 18.10 15.05 16.17
N ASN A 481 18.80 13.92 16.27
CA ASN A 481 20.23 13.83 15.99
C ASN A 481 20.58 13.66 14.51
N GLY A 482 19.61 13.24 13.67
CA GLY A 482 19.85 12.94 12.27
C GLY A 482 20.51 11.59 12.02
N ASP A 483 20.38 10.62 12.92
CA ASP A 483 21.00 9.30 12.81
C ASP A 483 20.41 8.50 11.64
N TYR A 484 19.10 8.62 11.43
CA TYR A 484 18.41 8.05 10.29
C TYR A 484 18.91 8.65 8.97
N ILE A 485 19.07 9.99 8.92
CA ILE A 485 19.61 10.68 7.75
C ILE A 485 21.04 10.19 7.50
N ARG A 486 21.91 10.12 8.52
CA ARG A 486 23.30 9.68 8.37
C ARG A 486 23.42 8.26 7.82
N LYS A 487 22.48 7.38 8.19
CA LYS A 487 22.44 6.00 7.70
C LYS A 487 22.14 5.92 6.19
N TYR A 488 21.13 6.65 5.71
CA TYR A 488 20.64 6.52 4.32
C TYR A 488 21.14 7.62 3.38
N VAL A 489 21.78 8.67 3.93
CA VAL A 489 22.44 9.75 3.16
C VAL A 489 23.90 9.85 3.62
N PRO A 490 24.75 8.86 3.26
CA PRO A 490 26.10 8.72 3.80
C PRO A 490 27.03 9.89 3.48
N GLU A 491 26.73 10.69 2.45
CA GLU A 491 27.45 11.93 2.17
C GLU A 491 27.28 12.99 3.25
N LEU A 492 26.21 12.92 4.06
CA LEU A 492 25.95 13.83 5.19
C LEU A 492 26.36 13.25 6.56
N LYS A 493 27.08 12.11 6.60
CA LYS A 493 27.40 11.40 7.86
C LYS A 493 28.11 12.27 8.88
N ASP A 494 29.00 13.15 8.45
CA ASP A 494 29.82 14.01 9.29
C ASP A 494 29.27 15.45 9.40
N MET A 495 28.08 15.72 8.83
CA MET A 495 27.42 17.02 8.94
C MET A 495 27.02 17.33 10.39
N PRO A 496 27.34 18.52 10.95
CA PRO A 496 26.92 18.90 12.30
C PRO A 496 25.39 18.81 12.49
N LYS A 497 24.95 18.34 13.66
CA LYS A 497 23.54 18.17 14.02
C LYS A 497 22.66 19.38 13.65
N LYS A 498 23.16 20.60 13.92
CA LYS A 498 22.43 21.84 13.65
C LYS A 498 22.07 22.06 12.19
N TYR A 499 22.81 21.43 11.25
CA TYR A 499 22.62 21.60 9.80
C TYR A 499 22.13 20.32 9.10
N ILE A 500 22.03 19.18 9.81
CA ILE A 500 21.73 17.88 9.19
C ILE A 500 20.42 17.85 8.40
N TYR A 501 19.43 18.64 8.79
CA TYR A 501 18.15 18.77 8.09
C TYR A 501 18.14 19.86 7.01
N GLU A 502 19.08 20.82 7.10
CA GLU A 502 19.17 21.98 6.20
C GLU A 502 20.65 22.22 5.85
N PRO A 503 21.34 21.27 5.21
CA PRO A 503 22.79 21.34 5.00
C PRO A 503 23.21 22.51 4.09
N HIS A 504 22.30 23.04 3.26
CA HIS A 504 22.52 24.23 2.45
C HIS A 504 22.71 25.51 3.29
N LYS A 505 22.30 25.53 4.55
CA LYS A 505 22.52 26.64 5.50
C LYS A 505 23.87 26.54 6.21
N ALA A 506 24.61 25.45 6.04
CA ALA A 506 25.94 25.28 6.64
C ALA A 506 26.95 26.21 5.96
N PRO A 507 27.82 26.93 6.73
CA PRO A 507 28.96 27.65 6.16
C PRO A 507 29.83 26.71 5.31
N ILE A 508 30.47 27.26 4.27
CA ILE A 508 31.35 26.49 3.37
C ILE A 508 32.46 25.78 4.16
N SER A 509 32.96 26.44 5.22
CA SER A 509 33.99 25.85 6.12
C SER A 509 33.50 24.57 6.80
N ASP A 510 32.23 24.55 7.27
CA ASP A 510 31.63 23.39 7.92
C ASP A 510 31.31 22.30 6.89
N GLN A 511 30.85 22.67 5.68
CA GLN A 511 30.67 21.71 4.59
C GLN A 511 31.98 21.00 4.23
N LYS A 512 33.08 21.76 4.05
CA LYS A 512 34.40 21.20 3.75
C LYS A 512 34.92 20.29 4.87
N LYS A 513 34.75 20.67 6.15
CA LYS A 513 35.10 19.82 7.30
C LYS A 513 34.32 18.51 7.32
N SER A 514 33.07 18.53 6.85
CA SER A 514 32.20 17.34 6.74
C SER A 514 32.46 16.53 5.46
N GLY A 515 33.43 16.92 4.62
CA GLY A 515 33.76 16.21 3.38
C GLY A 515 32.68 16.28 2.30
N VAL A 516 31.79 17.28 2.36
CA VAL A 516 30.67 17.44 1.44
C VAL A 516 30.53 18.87 0.94
N GLN A 517 30.10 19.06 -0.28
CA GLN A 517 29.66 20.34 -0.83
C GLN A 517 28.18 20.29 -1.18
N ILE A 518 27.41 21.32 -0.79
CA ILE A 518 25.99 21.42 -1.08
C ILE A 518 25.82 22.20 -2.39
N LYS A 519 25.75 21.45 -3.49
CA LYS A 519 25.77 22.01 -4.85
C LYS A 519 24.99 21.14 -5.85
N GLY A 520 24.47 21.76 -6.91
CA GLY A 520 23.83 21.05 -8.01
C GLY A 520 22.44 20.49 -7.67
N ASP A 521 22.01 19.56 -8.49
CA ASP A 521 20.70 18.89 -8.44
C ASP A 521 20.79 17.39 -8.10
N GLY A 522 21.99 16.91 -7.77
CA GLY A 522 22.25 15.52 -7.43
C GLY A 522 22.52 14.60 -8.63
N SER A 523 22.67 15.14 -9.84
CA SER A 523 23.14 14.39 -11.01
C SER A 523 24.62 13.99 -10.89
N GLU A 524 25.42 14.85 -10.25
CA GLU A 524 26.81 14.59 -9.91
C GLU A 524 26.92 14.19 -8.43
N THR A 525 27.78 13.24 -8.12
CA THR A 525 27.96 12.69 -6.76
C THR A 525 29.29 13.11 -6.12
N GLU A 526 30.26 13.57 -6.89
CA GLU A 526 31.58 13.98 -6.42
C GLU A 526 32.16 15.10 -7.31
N MET A 527 32.87 16.03 -6.69
CA MET A 527 33.62 17.09 -7.36
C MET A 527 34.80 17.53 -6.48
N ASP A 528 36.00 17.70 -7.10
CA ASP A 528 37.22 18.20 -6.43
C ASP A 528 37.56 17.44 -5.14
N GLY A 529 37.28 16.11 -5.08
CA GLY A 529 37.53 15.26 -3.93
C GLY A 529 36.50 15.40 -2.79
N PHE A 530 35.44 16.15 -2.99
CA PHE A 530 34.30 16.26 -2.06
C PHE A 530 33.09 15.52 -2.60
N LYS A 531 32.37 14.84 -1.72
CA LYS A 531 31.02 14.33 -2.03
C LYS A 531 30.08 15.49 -2.29
N LEU A 532 29.18 15.32 -3.22
CA LEU A 532 28.13 16.30 -3.50
C LEU A 532 26.81 15.89 -2.88
N TYR A 533 26.10 16.85 -2.30
CA TYR A 533 24.71 16.72 -1.91
C TYR A 533 23.91 17.86 -2.55
N PRO A 534 22.73 17.60 -3.15
CA PRO A 534 22.00 18.61 -3.91
C PRO A 534 21.47 19.73 -3.02
N LYS A 535 21.29 20.91 -3.63
CA LYS A 535 20.49 21.97 -3.03
C LYS A 535 19.02 21.58 -3.00
N PRO A 536 18.22 22.12 -2.03
CA PRO A 536 16.76 21.98 -2.07
C PRO A 536 16.21 22.38 -3.43
N MET A 537 15.30 21.57 -3.98
CA MET A 537 14.76 21.80 -5.31
C MET A 537 13.79 22.99 -5.37
N PHE A 538 13.29 23.44 -4.20
CA PHE A 538 12.46 24.66 -4.05
C PHE A 538 12.49 25.14 -2.61
N ASP A 539 11.97 26.35 -2.34
CA ASP A 539 11.60 26.76 -0.98
C ASP A 539 10.32 26.04 -0.54
N PHE A 540 10.40 25.31 0.56
CA PHE A 540 9.29 24.46 1.02
C PHE A 540 8.06 25.28 1.44
N ASN A 541 8.23 26.44 2.08
CA ASN A 541 7.09 27.22 2.58
C ASN A 541 6.33 27.88 1.45
N GLU A 542 7.04 28.44 0.47
CA GLU A 542 6.46 29.02 -0.74
C GLU A 542 5.70 27.96 -1.53
N GLN A 543 6.33 26.83 -1.80
CA GLN A 543 5.74 25.76 -2.60
C GLN A 543 4.54 25.09 -1.90
N ARG A 544 4.61 24.94 -0.57
CA ARG A 544 3.48 24.45 0.23
C ARG A 544 2.26 25.36 0.11
N GLU A 545 2.44 26.68 0.14
CA GLU A 545 1.32 27.61 0.00
C GLU A 545 0.68 27.53 -1.38
N ILE A 546 1.48 27.43 -2.45
CA ILE A 546 0.98 27.21 -3.82
C ILE A 546 0.14 25.91 -3.87
N CYS A 547 0.64 24.82 -3.30
CA CYS A 547 -0.11 23.57 -3.22
C CYS A 547 -1.43 23.70 -2.48
N ILE A 548 -1.45 24.43 -1.35
CA ILE A 548 -2.68 24.65 -0.56
C ILE A 548 -3.70 25.44 -1.37
N GLN A 549 -3.29 26.48 -2.12
CA GLN A 549 -4.20 27.25 -2.97
C GLN A 549 -4.79 26.38 -4.09
N GLY A 550 -3.96 25.58 -4.77
CA GLY A 550 -4.44 24.62 -5.78
C GLY A 550 -5.45 23.61 -5.20
N MET A 551 -5.20 23.11 -3.99
CA MET A 551 -6.14 22.23 -3.30
C MET A 551 -7.45 22.93 -2.91
N LYS A 552 -7.40 24.19 -2.46
CA LYS A 552 -8.61 24.99 -2.17
C LYS A 552 -9.46 25.15 -3.43
N ALA A 553 -8.87 25.54 -4.56
CA ALA A 553 -9.57 25.65 -5.84
C ALA A 553 -10.23 24.32 -6.24
N ALA A 554 -9.49 23.21 -6.21
CA ALA A 554 -10.03 21.89 -6.54
C ALA A 554 -11.19 21.46 -5.63
N TYR A 555 -11.12 21.80 -4.33
CA TYR A 555 -12.19 21.50 -3.39
C TYR A 555 -13.42 22.41 -3.56
N SER A 556 -13.22 23.67 -3.93
CA SER A 556 -14.29 24.63 -4.25
C SER A 556 -15.06 24.20 -5.50
N ILE A 557 -14.35 23.88 -6.59
CA ILE A 557 -14.94 23.41 -7.85
C ILE A 557 -15.63 22.05 -7.66
N GLY A 558 -15.07 21.15 -6.86
CA GLY A 558 -15.75 19.95 -6.36
C GLY A 558 -15.95 18.83 -7.37
N LEU A 559 -15.15 18.72 -8.44
CA LEU A 559 -15.25 17.67 -9.44
C LEU A 559 -14.70 16.33 -8.89
N TYR A 560 -15.20 15.23 -9.49
CA TYR A 560 -14.69 13.86 -9.29
C TYR A 560 -14.25 13.28 -10.63
N GLY A 561 -13.42 12.26 -10.61
CA GLY A 561 -12.78 11.70 -11.80
C GLY A 561 -13.75 11.16 -12.87
N ASN A 562 -14.98 10.82 -12.50
CA ASN A 562 -16.02 10.38 -13.44
C ASN A 562 -16.91 11.53 -13.98
N ASN A 563 -16.62 12.78 -13.63
CA ASN A 563 -17.38 13.92 -14.13
C ASN A 563 -17.10 14.13 -15.63
N SER A 564 -18.13 14.42 -16.43
CA SER A 564 -17.98 14.64 -17.88
C SER A 564 -16.96 15.72 -18.21
N LYS A 565 -16.94 16.83 -17.45
CA LYS A 565 -15.97 17.91 -17.65
C LYS A 565 -14.51 17.47 -17.40
N VAL A 566 -14.30 16.46 -16.55
CA VAL A 566 -12.98 15.86 -16.33
C VAL A 566 -12.59 14.99 -17.52
N LEU A 567 -13.53 14.19 -18.02
CA LEU A 567 -13.28 13.23 -19.09
C LEU A 567 -13.10 13.91 -20.45
N ASP A 568 -13.83 15.02 -20.71
CA ASP A 568 -13.75 15.78 -21.96
C ASP A 568 -12.72 16.93 -21.94
N GLY A 569 -12.04 17.15 -20.79
CA GLY A 569 -11.00 18.18 -20.63
C GLY A 569 -11.53 19.61 -20.43
N THR A 570 -12.85 19.84 -20.39
CA THR A 570 -13.42 21.19 -20.22
C THR A 570 -13.27 21.73 -18.80
N TRP A 571 -12.81 20.90 -17.86
CA TRP A 571 -12.44 21.32 -16.50
C TRP A 571 -11.41 22.47 -16.48
N LYS A 572 -10.52 22.57 -17.50
CA LYS A 572 -9.48 23.59 -17.57
C LYS A 572 -10.05 25.01 -17.42
N LYS A 573 -11.17 25.29 -18.08
CA LYS A 573 -11.84 26.61 -18.00
C LYS A 573 -12.26 26.99 -16.59
N LEU A 574 -12.65 26.02 -15.76
CA LEU A 574 -13.08 26.29 -14.37
C LEU A 574 -11.93 26.69 -13.45
N PHE A 575 -10.70 26.29 -13.76
CA PHE A 575 -9.51 26.65 -13.00
C PHE A 575 -8.85 27.93 -13.51
N GLU A 576 -9.15 28.36 -14.75
CA GLU A 576 -8.71 29.64 -15.32
C GLU A 576 -9.52 30.82 -14.73
N ASP A 577 -10.83 30.64 -14.54
CA ASP A 577 -11.75 31.66 -14.01
C ASP A 577 -11.52 31.94 -12.51
N ASP A 578 -11.06 30.95 -11.72
CA ASP A 578 -10.74 31.08 -10.28
C ASP A 578 -9.37 31.77 -10.01
N ALA A 579 -8.59 32.12 -11.03
CA ALA A 579 -7.33 32.85 -10.86
C ALA A 579 -7.52 34.32 -10.43
N GLU A 580 -8.75 34.86 -10.49
CA GLU A 580 -9.14 36.13 -9.86
C GLU A 580 -9.66 35.83 -8.44
N GLY A 581 -8.76 35.79 -7.49
CA GLY A 581 -8.78 35.51 -6.07
C GLY A 581 -10.11 35.34 -5.30
N PRO A 582 -10.16 34.42 -4.32
CA PRO A 582 -11.36 34.16 -3.52
C PRO A 582 -11.67 35.30 -2.56
N THR A 583 -12.94 35.72 -2.52
CA THR A 583 -13.53 36.57 -1.51
C THR A 583 -13.47 35.92 -0.12
N GLU A 584 -13.05 36.69 0.89
CA GLU A 584 -13.04 36.31 2.31
C GLU A 584 -14.43 35.79 2.75
N GLY A 585 -14.52 34.52 3.10
CA GLY A 585 -15.71 34.01 3.79
C GLY A 585 -15.89 32.49 3.70
N ASP A 586 -15.02 31.72 4.30
CA ASP A 586 -15.44 30.45 4.89
C ASP A 586 -14.48 30.00 6.02
N LYS A 587 -14.88 30.28 7.25
CA LYS A 587 -14.20 29.78 8.45
C LYS A 587 -14.71 28.39 8.74
N GLY A 588 -13.77 27.45 8.72
CA GLY A 588 -13.90 26.03 8.90
C GLY A 588 -14.91 25.53 9.93
N GLY A 589 -15.58 24.46 9.55
CA GLY A 589 -16.37 23.63 10.45
C GLY A 589 -15.50 22.76 11.37
N PRO A 590 -16.03 22.28 12.49
CA PRO A 590 -15.29 21.73 13.62
C PRO A 590 -14.88 20.26 13.47
N GLY A 591 -13.64 19.99 13.92
CA GLY A 591 -13.27 18.77 14.64
C GLY A 591 -13.46 17.40 13.99
N GLY A 592 -12.41 16.93 13.28
CA GLY A 592 -12.18 15.50 13.10
C GLY A 592 -11.08 15.04 14.08
N LEU A 593 -11.28 13.92 14.74
CA LEU A 593 -10.34 13.30 15.68
C LEU A 593 -8.91 13.23 15.11
N ASP A 594 -7.96 13.73 15.89
CA ASP A 594 -6.53 13.55 15.67
C ASP A 594 -6.11 12.10 15.86
N ILE A 595 -6.29 11.29 14.82
CA ILE A 595 -5.82 9.90 14.79
C ILE A 595 -4.30 9.86 14.55
N TRP A 596 -3.70 10.97 14.15
CA TRP A 596 -2.29 11.08 13.78
C TRP A 596 -1.69 12.29 14.49
N GLY A 597 -0.88 12.07 15.50
CA GLY A 597 -0.26 13.10 16.34
C GLY A 597 0.11 14.37 15.59
N ASP A 598 -0.15 15.53 16.22
CA ASP A 598 0.00 16.88 15.73
C ASP A 598 1.09 17.07 14.68
N ALA A 599 0.68 17.32 13.44
CA ALA A 599 1.53 17.99 12.47
C ALA A 599 1.53 19.47 12.85
N ASP A 600 2.51 19.87 13.66
CA ASP A 600 2.69 21.24 14.09
C ASP A 600 2.87 22.17 12.86
N ALA A 601 1.86 22.96 12.57
CA ALA A 601 2.02 24.13 11.75
C ALA A 601 2.83 25.12 12.59
N GLY A 602 4.10 25.34 12.20
CA GLY A 602 5.00 26.24 12.90
C GLY A 602 4.36 27.61 13.16
N LYS A 603 4.09 27.90 14.43
CA LYS A 603 3.88 29.25 14.92
C LYS A 603 5.26 29.84 15.19
N GLU A 604 5.88 30.45 14.19
CA GLU A 604 6.90 31.46 14.45
C GLU A 604 6.20 32.75 14.79
N GLY A 605 6.30 33.14 16.07
CA GLY A 605 5.78 34.38 16.57
C GLY A 605 6.60 35.58 16.09
N HIS A 606 6.00 36.44 15.29
CA HIS A 606 6.43 37.83 15.19
C HIS A 606 5.79 38.64 16.33
N THR A 607 6.57 38.89 17.36
CA THR A 607 6.29 39.92 18.35
C THR A 607 6.56 41.31 17.74
N SER A 608 5.52 42.01 17.34
CA SER A 608 5.57 43.46 17.22
C SER A 608 4.72 44.07 18.32
N GLN A 609 5.39 44.73 19.26
CA GLN A 609 4.79 45.58 20.27
C GLN A 609 4.07 46.75 19.58
N THR A 610 2.79 46.94 19.87
CA THR A 610 2.18 48.25 19.86
C THR A 610 1.18 48.37 21.01
N THR A 611 1.36 49.46 21.72
CA THR A 611 0.80 49.87 22.99
C THR A 611 -0.72 50.07 22.98
N ALA A 612 -1.28 49.81 24.15
CA ALA A 612 -2.68 49.98 24.55
C ALA A 612 -3.29 51.37 24.38
N LYS A 613 -4.59 51.41 24.11
CA LYS A 613 -5.51 52.37 24.77
C LYS A 613 -6.90 51.75 24.91
N THR A 614 -7.30 51.66 26.16
CA THR A 614 -8.64 51.39 26.72
C THR A 614 -9.68 52.39 26.23
N ASN A 615 -10.92 51.93 25.99
CA ASN A 615 -12.11 52.64 26.50
C ASN A 615 -13.35 51.73 26.50
N ASN A 616 -13.95 51.66 27.68
CA ASN A 616 -15.28 51.13 28.01
C ASN A 616 -16.40 51.88 27.30
N ARG A 617 -17.48 51.18 26.94
CA ARG A 617 -18.85 51.58 27.36
C ARG A 617 -19.88 50.48 27.06
N GLU A 618 -20.68 50.30 28.10
CA GLU A 618 -21.86 49.44 28.21
C GLU A 618 -23.06 49.94 27.39
N GLN A 619 -23.98 49.05 27.13
CA GLN A 619 -25.43 49.06 27.47
C GLN A 619 -26.39 48.67 26.34
N ASN A 620 -27.12 47.58 26.61
CA ASN A 620 -28.58 47.40 26.59
C ASN A 620 -29.39 47.54 25.28
N SER A 621 -30.06 46.48 24.86
CA SER A 621 -31.49 46.20 25.07
C SER A 621 -32.10 45.40 23.92
N ASN A 622 -32.81 44.32 24.29
CA ASN A 622 -33.84 43.56 23.52
C ASN A 622 -35.18 44.38 23.50
N PRO A 623 -36.27 43.94 22.83
CA PRO A 623 -36.57 42.87 21.88
C PRO A 623 -37.58 43.28 20.75
N SER A 624 -37.83 42.43 19.76
CA SER A 624 -39.20 42.00 19.39
C SER A 624 -39.30 41.27 18.06
N LYS A 625 -40.03 40.19 18.11
CA LYS A 625 -40.78 39.29 17.25
C LYS A 625 -41.17 39.72 15.82
N SER A 626 -41.04 38.75 14.85
CA SER A 626 -42.08 38.16 13.98
C SER A 626 -41.36 37.35 12.90
N GLY A 627 -41.53 36.11 12.68
CA GLY A 627 -42.54 35.30 12.12
C GLY A 627 -42.45 35.13 10.60
N ALA A 628 -41.82 34.02 10.11
CA ALA A 628 -42.23 33.35 8.86
C ALA A 628 -41.49 32.00 8.67
N THR A 629 -42.30 30.99 8.43
CA THR A 629 -42.04 29.60 8.15
C THR A 629 -41.21 29.38 6.88
N GLY A 630 -40.17 28.57 6.97
CA GLY A 630 -39.45 28.06 5.82
C GLY A 630 -38.73 26.77 6.17
N THR A 631 -39.26 25.65 5.71
CA THR A 631 -38.78 24.30 5.90
C THR A 631 -37.41 24.13 5.27
N ARG A 632 -36.38 24.00 6.07
CA ARG A 632 -35.01 23.70 5.64
C ARG A 632 -34.70 22.24 5.92
N TYR A 633 -34.56 21.44 4.89
CA TYR A 633 -33.99 20.10 4.98
C TYR A 633 -32.54 20.20 5.49
N LYS A 634 -32.28 19.77 6.69
CA LYS A 634 -30.95 19.50 7.22
C LYS A 634 -30.43 18.19 6.63
N ARG A 635 -29.40 18.26 5.81
CA ARG A 635 -28.52 17.12 5.54
C ARG A 635 -27.63 16.92 6.77
N GLU A 636 -27.93 15.96 7.59
CA GLU A 636 -27.03 15.48 8.64
C GLU A 636 -25.89 14.67 8.00
N HIS A 637 -24.70 15.24 8.01
CA HIS A 637 -23.47 14.46 7.88
C HIS A 637 -23.13 13.89 9.25
N SER A 638 -23.62 12.70 9.55
CA SER A 638 -23.22 11.95 10.73
C SER A 638 -21.87 11.25 10.47
N GLN A 639 -20.79 11.90 10.85
CA GLN A 639 -19.61 11.17 11.32
C GLN A 639 -19.81 10.93 12.82
N GLY A 640 -20.59 9.88 13.14
CA GLY A 640 -20.75 9.41 14.50
C GLY A 640 -19.42 8.84 15.00
N THR A 641 -18.96 9.37 16.09
CA THR A 641 -17.84 8.86 16.87
C THR A 641 -18.13 7.42 17.34
N LEU A 642 -17.12 6.56 17.29
CA LEU A 642 -17.16 5.16 17.78
C LEU A 642 -17.69 5.03 19.23
N ASP A 643 -17.62 6.08 20.02
CA ASP A 643 -18.09 6.12 21.41
C ASP A 643 -19.60 5.88 21.58
N ASN A 644 -20.41 6.15 20.55
CA ASN A 644 -21.86 5.96 20.64
C ASN A 644 -22.34 4.52 20.30
N ALA A 645 -21.53 3.73 19.62
CA ALA A 645 -21.88 2.34 19.29
C ALA A 645 -21.60 1.37 20.44
N VAL A 646 -20.58 1.67 21.26
CA VAL A 646 -20.18 0.82 22.40
C VAL A 646 -21.07 1.05 23.62
N LYS A 647 -21.60 2.26 23.84
CA LYS A 647 -22.45 2.59 25.00
C LYS A 647 -23.89 2.03 24.93
N LYS A 648 -24.36 1.60 23.76
CA LYS A 648 -25.70 1.01 23.62
C LYS A 648 -25.80 -0.49 23.95
N LYS A 649 -24.65 -1.19 24.09
CA LYS A 649 -24.67 -2.64 24.46
C LYS A 649 -24.41 -2.96 25.94
N SER A 650 -24.24 -1.95 26.80
CA SER A 650 -24.05 -2.17 28.25
C SER A 650 -25.29 -1.90 29.13
N LYS A 651 -26.45 -1.72 28.51
CA LYS A 651 -27.73 -1.68 29.25
C LYS A 651 -28.75 -2.52 28.48
N GLY A 652 -28.77 -3.83 28.77
CA GLY A 652 -29.75 -4.79 28.34
C GLY A 652 -29.30 -6.17 28.77
#